data_166fc50700b22a6e7e621b7c2d0f35bc
#
_entry.id   166fc50700b22a6e7e621b7c2d0f35bc
#
_cell.length_a   1.000
_cell.length_b   1.000
_cell.length_c   1.000
_cell.angle_alpha   90.00
_cell.angle_beta   90.00
_cell.angle_gamma   90.00
#
_symmetry.space_group_name_H-M   'P 1'
#
loop_
_entity.id
_entity.type
_entity.pdbx_description
1 polymer ?
#
loop_
_entity_poly.entity_id
_entity_poly.type
_entity_poly.pdbx_seq_one_letter_code
_entity_poly.pdbx_strand_id
1 'polypeptide(L)'
;MIVCDENGFGQTKDMPYGVYTVHQTSGWEGRELMDDFDVFISQNGQTYRYLINNANFESYIKVVKVDAESGKNIPYAGAGFKIFDPDGNQVTMTFTYPTPTTIDIFYTDANGQLVTPEKLEYGKGYSLVEVQAPYGYVLDSTPVYFDVAEEHSSDEGGITVIKVDKPNMAQKGTVSIEKTGEVFSGVNISGEENADVIYQPVYEVKGLAGAVYEIAAAEDIITPDGTLRYAKGEVVDTVITDENGLAKSKELYLGKYTVVEITAPEGMVINKKAHEVELTYAGQEVAVTETATSFVNERQKVTVSLEKAIEKNDIFNIGNGDEVKNISFGLFAAEELVSTSGTSIPADGLIEIISLSESGKAVIKTDLPFGSYYVKELATDEHYILSDSKYPFTFSYAGQDTETVEIAVNEGKPIENKLIYGSVSGKKITENGEELGGAVIGLFKADETEFTKENALMTATSENDGSFSFDKVPYGNWIVKEIEQPAGFVLDDTSYEVIVSEDGQVIEVEIVNEYVHGNIKLTKVDEDYPDNKLTGATFEVYKDVNGDGKLDDGDELIGTLNETSTGIYEMKELLYGKYLVRETKAPEGFELDKGVYSVFIEKDETTYEVENKAGVGFINTAMKGNLKIVKTSSDGKVEGFTFRVTGVNGYDRSFTTDKNGEIIIEGLRIGDYTISEVQDTVSASYVLPADKIATVKVGSTTVVEMHNELRDTPKTGDNSNVGLWTALAGLSALGIVGTAVVAYRKKKKEDNE
;
A
#
# COMPACT_ATOMS: atom_id res chain seq x y z
N MET A 1 38.24 100.97 -15.85
CA MET A 1 36.90 100.50 -15.43
C MET A 1 35.99 101.72 -15.56
N ILE A 2 34.84 101.55 -16.16
CA ILE A 2 33.73 102.52 -16.32
C ILE A 2 32.64 102.05 -15.36
N VAL A 3 32.06 102.93 -14.61
CA VAL A 3 30.86 102.65 -13.80
C VAL A 3 29.75 103.55 -14.33
N CYS A 4 28.61 103.02 -14.60
CA CYS A 4 27.45 103.80 -15.02
C CYS A 4 26.89 104.62 -13.85
N ASP A 5 26.39 105.81 -14.13
CA ASP A 5 25.73 106.64 -13.16
C ASP A 5 24.24 106.16 -12.95
N GLU A 6 23.54 106.87 -12.12
CA GLU A 6 22.10 106.58 -11.82
C GLU A 6 21.17 106.59 -13.04
N ASN A 7 21.64 107.23 -14.15
CA ASN A 7 20.88 107.21 -15.44
C ASN A 7 21.35 106.13 -16.42
N GLY A 8 22.31 105.28 -16.00
CA GLY A 8 22.86 104.19 -16.81
C GLY A 8 23.93 104.67 -17.79
N PHE A 9 24.46 105.90 -17.63
CA PHE A 9 25.44 106.46 -18.51
C PHE A 9 26.85 106.31 -17.96
N GLY A 10 27.78 105.81 -18.78
CA GLY A 10 29.19 105.65 -18.50
C GLY A 10 30.03 106.13 -19.69
N GLN A 11 31.12 106.88 -19.43
CA GLN A 11 32.03 107.36 -20.46
C GLN A 11 33.47 107.01 -20.15
N THR A 12 34.20 106.62 -21.15
CA THR A 12 35.63 106.45 -21.03
C THR A 12 36.37 107.82 -21.05
N LYS A 13 37.57 107.87 -20.56
CA LYS A 13 38.50 108.99 -20.92
C LYS A 13 38.87 108.87 -22.37
N ASP A 14 39.48 109.87 -22.90
CA ASP A 14 40.01 109.86 -24.26
C ASP A 14 40.88 108.60 -24.47
N MET A 15 40.61 107.88 -25.55
CA MET A 15 41.35 106.66 -25.84
C MET A 15 42.09 106.79 -27.18
N PRO A 16 43.35 106.29 -27.26
CA PRO A 16 44.11 106.23 -28.49
C PRO A 16 43.36 105.44 -29.61
N TYR A 17 43.81 105.57 -30.85
CA TYR A 17 43.31 104.72 -31.94
C TYR A 17 43.58 103.24 -31.61
N GLY A 18 42.61 102.44 -31.86
CA GLY A 18 42.70 100.96 -31.61
C GLY A 18 41.37 100.25 -31.50
N VAL A 19 41.49 99.00 -31.26
CA VAL A 19 40.33 98.11 -30.95
C VAL A 19 40.36 97.83 -29.50
N TYR A 20 39.23 98.02 -28.86
CA TYR A 20 39.06 97.78 -27.42
C TYR A 20 37.86 96.84 -27.17
N THR A 21 38.12 95.78 -26.47
CA THR A 21 37.07 94.94 -26.02
C THR A 21 36.44 95.48 -24.75
N VAL A 22 35.16 95.67 -24.79
CA VAL A 22 34.35 96.04 -23.62
C VAL A 22 33.83 94.78 -22.97
N HIS A 23 34.19 94.56 -21.70
CA HIS A 23 33.75 93.48 -20.91
C HIS A 23 33.01 94.03 -19.67
N GLN A 24 31.78 93.55 -19.47
CA GLN A 24 30.97 93.94 -18.33
C GLN A 24 31.32 93.03 -17.14
N THR A 25 31.81 93.64 -16.05
CA THR A 25 32.25 92.90 -14.85
C THR A 25 31.23 92.88 -13.76
N SER A 26 30.13 93.67 -13.85
CA SER A 26 29.00 93.67 -12.93
C SER A 26 27.78 94.26 -13.60
N GLY A 27 26.61 93.88 -13.21
CA GLY A 27 25.33 94.36 -13.67
C GLY A 27 24.37 94.61 -12.53
N TRP A 28 23.10 94.80 -12.85
CA TRP A 28 22.02 94.92 -11.86
C TRP A 28 21.52 93.56 -11.52
N GLU A 29 21.10 93.40 -10.33
CA GLU A 29 20.45 92.17 -9.90
C GLU A 29 19.28 91.78 -10.83
N GLY A 30 19.28 90.51 -11.28
CA GLY A 30 18.26 89.97 -12.22
C GLY A 30 18.55 90.37 -13.71
N ARG A 31 19.71 90.83 -14.02
CA ARG A 31 20.11 91.12 -15.40
C ARG A 31 21.30 90.25 -15.82
N GLU A 32 21.23 89.77 -17.05
CA GLU A 32 22.41 89.11 -17.64
C GLU A 32 23.49 90.08 -17.93
N LEU A 33 24.73 89.66 -17.68
CA LEU A 33 25.86 90.42 -18.19
C LEU A 33 25.88 90.30 -19.74
N MET A 34 26.23 91.38 -20.40
CA MET A 34 26.34 91.34 -21.84
C MET A 34 27.63 90.64 -22.27
N ASP A 35 27.56 90.07 -23.50
CA ASP A 35 28.77 89.56 -24.14
C ASP A 35 29.80 90.65 -24.43
N ASP A 36 31.03 90.25 -24.46
CA ASP A 36 32.12 91.15 -24.85
C ASP A 36 31.90 91.66 -26.26
N PHE A 37 32.15 92.91 -26.45
CA PHE A 37 32.12 93.52 -27.78
C PHE A 37 33.27 94.42 -28.05
N ASP A 38 33.63 94.57 -29.29
CA ASP A 38 34.72 95.35 -29.72
C ASP A 38 34.33 96.80 -30.19
N VAL A 39 35.01 97.75 -29.68
CA VAL A 39 34.85 99.15 -30.08
C VAL A 39 36.10 99.62 -30.84
N PHE A 40 35.86 100.16 -32.02
CA PHE A 40 36.91 100.67 -32.88
C PHE A 40 37.04 102.18 -32.73
N ILE A 41 38.14 102.66 -32.19
CA ILE A 41 38.45 104.10 -32.16
C ILE A 41 39.28 104.40 -33.37
N SER A 42 38.65 105.05 -34.38
CA SER A 42 39.29 105.27 -35.69
C SER A 42 39.34 106.70 -36.11
N GLN A 43 38.75 107.66 -35.36
CA GLN A 43 38.72 109.08 -35.71
C GLN A 43 39.04 109.94 -34.46
N ASN A 44 39.93 111.01 -34.62
CA ASN A 44 40.29 111.91 -33.55
C ASN A 44 39.12 112.84 -33.15
N GLY A 45 38.84 112.95 -31.87
CA GLY A 45 37.75 113.79 -31.32
C GLY A 45 36.32 113.26 -31.52
N GLN A 46 36.18 112.04 -32.06
CA GLN A 46 34.88 111.39 -32.28
C GLN A 46 34.46 110.69 -31.00
N THR A 47 33.16 110.89 -30.61
CA THR A 47 32.53 110.14 -29.56
C THR A 47 31.73 109.03 -30.17
N TYR A 48 32.06 107.75 -29.84
CA TYR A 48 31.29 106.60 -30.21
C TYR A 48 30.31 106.27 -29.10
N ARG A 49 29.02 106.14 -29.42
CA ARG A 49 27.99 105.86 -28.45
C ARG A 49 27.43 104.51 -28.71
N TYR A 50 27.38 103.74 -27.69
CA TYR A 50 26.76 102.42 -27.71
C TYR A 50 25.63 102.42 -26.72
N LEU A 51 24.46 101.93 -27.14
CA LEU A 51 23.36 101.63 -26.26
C LEU A 51 23.50 100.19 -25.88
N ILE A 52 23.68 99.96 -24.63
CA ILE A 52 23.91 98.67 -24.05
C ILE A 52 22.68 98.35 -23.24
N ASN A 53 22.10 97.18 -23.47
CA ASN A 53 20.90 96.73 -22.80
C ASN A 53 21.20 95.38 -22.18
N ASN A 54 21.09 95.26 -20.88
CA ASN A 54 21.15 93.96 -20.25
C ASN A 54 19.74 93.31 -20.33
N ALA A 55 19.71 92.09 -20.83
CA ALA A 55 18.49 91.25 -20.79
C ALA A 55 18.15 90.91 -19.38
N ASN A 56 16.86 90.58 -19.14
CA ASN A 56 16.50 89.91 -17.92
C ASN A 56 17.24 88.59 -17.87
N PHE A 57 17.74 88.25 -16.70
CA PHE A 57 18.28 86.93 -16.46
C PHE A 57 17.13 85.96 -16.51
N GLU A 58 17.27 84.92 -17.34
CA GLU A 58 16.32 83.85 -17.48
C GLU A 58 17.08 82.52 -17.64
N SER A 59 16.64 81.53 -16.99
CA SER A 59 17.29 80.22 -17.05
C SER A 59 16.31 79.09 -17.24
N TYR A 60 16.69 78.07 -17.96
CA TYR A 60 16.05 76.78 -17.90
C TYR A 60 16.29 76.15 -16.54
N ILE A 61 15.32 75.40 -16.04
CA ILE A 61 15.52 74.64 -14.81
C ILE A 61 15.76 73.22 -15.21
N LYS A 62 16.88 72.66 -14.82
CA LYS A 62 17.23 71.28 -15.01
C LYS A 62 17.02 70.53 -13.69
N VAL A 63 15.93 69.76 -13.61
CA VAL A 63 15.69 68.89 -12.50
C VAL A 63 16.36 67.53 -12.75
N VAL A 64 17.09 67.04 -11.77
CA VAL A 64 17.74 65.73 -11.81
C VAL A 64 17.15 64.90 -10.68
N LYS A 65 16.57 63.74 -11.05
CA LYS A 65 16.14 62.79 -10.04
C LYS A 65 17.32 62.03 -9.50
N VAL A 66 17.44 62.01 -8.19
CA VAL A 66 18.53 61.29 -7.53
C VAL A 66 17.99 60.37 -6.45
N ASP A 67 18.62 59.21 -6.30
CA ASP A 67 18.37 58.31 -5.16
C ASP A 67 18.91 58.96 -3.90
N ALA A 68 18.08 59.01 -2.86
CA ALA A 68 18.41 59.72 -1.62
C ALA A 68 19.55 59.03 -0.81
N GLU A 69 19.76 57.76 -1.01
CA GLU A 69 20.77 56.98 -0.29
C GLU A 69 22.09 56.88 -1.07
N SER A 70 22.06 56.66 -2.39
CA SER A 70 23.24 56.53 -3.23
C SER A 70 23.73 57.85 -3.81
N GLY A 71 22.87 58.86 -3.91
CA GLY A 71 23.12 60.12 -4.61
C GLY A 71 23.20 59.97 -6.14
N LYS A 72 22.99 58.82 -6.69
CA LYS A 72 23.04 58.58 -8.13
C LYS A 72 21.75 59.06 -8.80
N ASN A 73 21.89 59.42 -10.07
CA ASN A 73 20.73 59.73 -10.91
C ASN A 73 19.82 58.54 -11.08
N ILE A 74 18.49 58.76 -11.03
CA ILE A 74 17.46 57.77 -11.29
C ILE A 74 17.00 57.89 -12.73
N PRO A 75 17.43 57.04 -13.68
CA PRO A 75 17.09 57.13 -15.09
C PRO A 75 15.67 56.64 -15.30
N TYR A 76 14.69 57.52 -15.09
CA TYR A 76 13.26 57.20 -15.20
C TYR A 76 12.48 58.32 -15.87
N ALA A 77 11.79 57.99 -16.96
CA ALA A 77 10.84 58.89 -17.61
C ALA A 77 9.52 58.97 -16.86
N GLY A 78 9.02 60.19 -16.66
CA GLY A 78 7.69 60.38 -16.14
C GLY A 78 7.62 60.69 -14.63
N ALA A 79 8.74 60.97 -13.96
CA ALA A 79 8.64 61.66 -12.68
C ALA A 79 8.09 63.10 -12.91
N GLY A 80 7.03 63.44 -12.19
CA GLY A 80 6.23 64.64 -12.47
C GLY A 80 6.42 65.72 -11.40
N PHE A 81 6.57 66.97 -11.84
CA PHE A 81 6.84 68.10 -10.99
C PHE A 81 5.92 69.25 -11.28
N LYS A 82 5.50 69.95 -10.25
CA LYS A 82 4.97 71.32 -10.30
C LYS A 82 6.01 72.30 -9.82
N ILE A 83 6.11 73.39 -10.55
CA ILE A 83 6.98 74.50 -10.15
C ILE A 83 6.07 75.64 -9.69
N PHE A 84 6.44 76.28 -8.65
CA PHE A 84 5.76 77.47 -8.14
C PHE A 84 6.75 78.65 -8.13
N ASP A 85 6.24 79.80 -8.51
CA ASP A 85 6.97 81.03 -8.49
C ASP A 85 7.19 81.55 -7.03
N PRO A 86 8.01 82.65 -6.82
CA PRO A 86 8.20 83.18 -5.48
C PRO A 86 6.93 83.67 -4.79
N ASP A 87 5.85 83.96 -5.54
CA ASP A 87 4.56 84.40 -5.02
C ASP A 87 3.66 83.25 -4.71
N GLY A 88 4.06 82.01 -5.01
CA GLY A 88 3.32 80.77 -4.76
C GLY A 88 2.35 80.41 -5.89
N ASN A 89 2.38 81.07 -7.04
CA ASN A 89 1.54 80.67 -8.19
C ASN A 89 2.21 79.51 -8.93
N GLN A 90 1.38 78.59 -9.40
CA GLN A 90 1.89 77.45 -10.18
C GLN A 90 2.35 77.97 -11.57
N VAL A 91 3.58 77.65 -11.92
CA VAL A 91 4.18 77.91 -13.23
C VAL A 91 3.56 76.99 -14.26
N THR A 92 3.03 77.59 -15.33
CA THR A 92 2.47 76.88 -16.47
C THR A 92 3.12 77.39 -17.79
N MET A 93 3.38 76.50 -18.72
CA MET A 93 3.95 76.83 -20.03
C MET A 93 2.94 76.46 -21.12
N THR A 94 2.58 77.44 -21.97
CA THR A 94 1.54 77.22 -22.96
C THR A 94 2.13 77.34 -24.40
N PHE A 95 2.06 76.27 -25.14
CA PHE A 95 2.48 76.18 -26.53
C PHE A 95 1.26 76.31 -27.43
N THR A 96 1.41 77.08 -28.49
CA THR A 96 0.33 77.34 -29.43
C THR A 96 0.38 76.43 -30.67
N TYR A 97 1.52 75.78 -30.93
CA TYR A 97 1.74 74.94 -32.10
C TYR A 97 2.39 73.61 -31.68
N PRO A 98 2.03 72.47 -32.28
CA PRO A 98 1.05 72.28 -33.38
C PRO A 98 -0.40 72.36 -32.91
N THR A 99 -0.65 72.15 -31.65
CA THR A 99 -1.97 72.33 -31.02
C THR A 99 -1.79 73.09 -29.70
N PRO A 100 -2.69 73.99 -29.33
CA PRO A 100 -2.60 74.66 -28.04
C PRO A 100 -2.50 73.65 -26.91
N THR A 101 -1.39 73.63 -26.20
CA THR A 101 -1.11 72.72 -25.05
C THR A 101 -0.55 73.52 -23.90
N THR A 102 -1.15 73.39 -22.75
CA THR A 102 -0.60 73.97 -21.51
C THR A 102 0.04 72.85 -20.69
N ILE A 103 1.27 73.01 -20.35
CA ILE A 103 2.02 72.12 -19.44
C ILE A 103 2.00 72.76 -18.07
N ASP A 104 1.44 72.05 -17.14
CA ASP A 104 1.37 72.44 -15.72
C ASP A 104 2.06 71.45 -14.78
N ILE A 105 2.43 70.26 -15.35
CA ILE A 105 3.28 69.24 -14.71
C ILE A 105 4.39 68.91 -15.68
N PHE A 106 5.60 69.04 -15.20
CA PHE A 106 6.84 68.79 -15.97
C PHE A 106 7.38 67.40 -15.66
N TYR A 107 7.59 66.60 -16.68
CA TYR A 107 8.00 65.20 -16.55
C TYR A 107 9.46 65.01 -16.95
N THR A 108 10.15 64.14 -16.21
CA THR A 108 11.50 63.68 -16.57
C THR A 108 11.53 62.86 -17.84
N ASP A 109 12.65 62.89 -18.55
CA ASP A 109 12.99 62.02 -19.70
C ASP A 109 13.48 60.63 -19.21
N ALA A 110 13.88 59.76 -20.14
CA ALA A 110 14.40 58.44 -19.86
C ALA A 110 15.72 58.44 -19.06
N ASN A 111 16.42 59.59 -18.99
CA ASN A 111 17.61 59.71 -18.17
C ASN A 111 17.29 60.21 -16.75
N GLY A 112 16.00 60.38 -16.41
CA GLY A 112 15.60 60.93 -15.11
C GLY A 112 15.89 62.42 -14.97
N GLN A 113 15.96 63.13 -16.08
CA GLN A 113 16.22 64.56 -16.14
C GLN A 113 15.05 65.28 -16.79
N LEU A 114 14.80 66.45 -16.33
CA LEU A 114 13.82 67.37 -16.88
C LEU A 114 14.52 68.69 -17.13
N VAL A 115 14.41 69.24 -18.32
CA VAL A 115 14.73 70.64 -18.58
C VAL A 115 13.42 71.30 -18.93
N THR A 116 13.10 72.44 -18.27
CA THR A 116 11.86 73.16 -18.55
C THR A 116 11.80 73.58 -20.02
N PRO A 117 10.65 73.46 -20.68
CA PRO A 117 10.53 73.84 -22.14
C PRO A 117 10.81 75.32 -22.41
N GLU A 118 10.51 76.17 -21.41
CA GLU A 118 10.76 77.57 -21.44
C GLU A 118 11.61 78.00 -20.24
N LYS A 119 12.34 79.13 -20.40
CA LYS A 119 13.09 79.67 -19.31
C LYS A 119 12.17 80.32 -18.26
N LEU A 120 12.62 80.27 -16.99
CA LEU A 120 11.99 80.99 -15.90
C LEU A 120 12.74 82.34 -15.70
N GLU A 121 11.97 83.32 -15.31
CA GLU A 121 12.51 84.68 -15.03
C GLU A 121 13.27 84.67 -13.73
N TYR A 122 14.16 85.65 -13.59
CA TYR A 122 14.88 85.94 -12.34
C TYR A 122 13.89 86.04 -11.19
N GLY A 123 14.21 85.36 -10.09
CA GLY A 123 13.42 85.36 -8.86
C GLY A 123 14.04 84.46 -7.80
N LYS A 124 13.86 84.85 -6.53
CA LYS A 124 14.33 84.08 -5.38
C LYS A 124 13.16 83.35 -4.70
N GLY A 125 13.38 82.09 -4.39
CA GLY A 125 12.37 81.30 -3.66
C GLY A 125 11.35 80.57 -4.55
N TYR A 126 11.66 80.25 -5.78
CA TYR A 126 10.92 79.26 -6.52
C TYR A 126 10.89 77.96 -5.75
N SER A 127 9.81 77.18 -5.93
CA SER A 127 9.75 75.87 -5.33
C SER A 127 9.36 74.78 -6.35
N LEU A 128 10.03 73.66 -6.26
CA LEU A 128 9.77 72.43 -7.03
C LEU A 128 9.08 71.41 -6.13
N VAL A 129 7.87 70.98 -6.49
CA VAL A 129 7.08 69.97 -5.76
C VAL A 129 6.90 68.76 -6.64
N GLU A 130 7.33 67.60 -6.15
CA GLU A 130 7.09 66.33 -6.82
C GLU A 130 5.63 65.91 -6.66
N VAL A 131 4.93 65.55 -7.73
CA VAL A 131 3.58 65.02 -7.75
C VAL A 131 3.50 63.60 -8.31
N GLN A 132 4.55 63.15 -8.95
CA GLN A 132 4.69 61.78 -9.43
C GLN A 132 6.14 61.31 -9.27
N ALA A 133 6.34 60.30 -8.41
CA ALA A 133 7.65 59.74 -8.20
C ALA A 133 8.06 58.74 -9.31
N PRO A 134 9.37 58.48 -9.50
CA PRO A 134 9.83 57.39 -10.34
C PRO A 134 9.31 56.05 -9.81
N TYR A 135 9.12 55.08 -10.72
CA TYR A 135 8.77 53.71 -10.33
C TYR A 135 9.83 53.13 -9.38
N GLY A 136 9.37 52.48 -8.33
CA GLY A 136 10.25 51.90 -7.29
C GLY A 136 10.62 52.88 -6.18
N TYR A 137 10.17 54.13 -6.24
CA TYR A 137 10.44 55.16 -5.22
C TYR A 137 9.16 55.66 -4.56
N VAL A 138 9.33 56.18 -3.35
CA VAL A 138 8.26 56.83 -2.58
C VAL A 138 8.15 58.28 -2.98
N LEU A 139 6.95 58.79 -3.13
CA LEU A 139 6.70 60.21 -3.41
C LEU A 139 7.17 61.09 -2.25
N ASP A 140 7.98 62.06 -2.58
CA ASP A 140 8.32 63.12 -1.63
C ASP A 140 7.82 64.47 -2.15
N SER A 141 6.69 64.90 -1.70
CA SER A 141 6.08 66.18 -2.05
C SER A 141 6.67 67.36 -1.30
N THR A 142 7.72 67.18 -0.51
CA THR A 142 8.42 68.26 0.17
C THR A 142 9.01 69.22 -0.86
N PRO A 143 8.65 70.54 -0.82
CA PRO A 143 9.19 71.50 -1.77
C PRO A 143 10.70 71.61 -1.72
N VAL A 144 11.36 71.64 -2.85
CA VAL A 144 12.76 72.04 -2.98
C VAL A 144 12.78 73.46 -3.45
N TYR A 145 13.35 74.35 -2.63
CA TYR A 145 13.42 75.76 -2.96
C TYR A 145 14.72 76.03 -3.74
N PHE A 146 14.66 76.91 -4.74
CA PHE A 146 15.74 77.30 -5.57
C PHE A 146 15.59 78.76 -6.05
N ASP A 147 16.67 79.39 -6.37
CA ASP A 147 16.69 80.78 -6.92
C ASP A 147 17.02 80.70 -8.40
N VAL A 148 16.28 81.44 -9.21
CA VAL A 148 16.61 81.72 -10.60
C VAL A 148 17.49 82.95 -10.65
N ALA A 149 18.80 82.72 -10.54
CA ALA A 149 19.80 83.76 -10.49
C ALA A 149 21.07 83.27 -11.21
N GLU A 150 21.83 84.21 -11.77
CA GLU A 150 23.06 83.95 -12.55
C GLU A 150 24.09 83.17 -11.74
N GLU A 151 24.28 83.55 -10.48
CA GLU A 151 25.23 82.87 -9.57
C GLU A 151 24.94 81.40 -9.31
N HIS A 152 23.72 80.94 -9.61
CA HIS A 152 23.28 79.54 -9.46
C HIS A 152 23.20 78.80 -10.81
N SER A 153 23.52 79.50 -11.91
CA SER A 153 23.43 78.95 -13.24
C SER A 153 24.71 78.28 -13.71
N SER A 154 24.63 77.44 -14.66
CA SER A 154 25.70 76.80 -15.40
C SER A 154 25.39 76.72 -16.88
N ASP A 155 26.40 76.75 -17.76
CA ASP A 155 26.24 76.45 -19.17
C ASP A 155 26.33 74.92 -19.40
N GLU A 156 25.30 74.36 -19.92
CA GLU A 156 25.34 72.96 -20.33
C GLU A 156 24.99 72.84 -21.82
N GLY A 157 25.99 72.62 -22.64
CA GLY A 157 25.83 72.47 -24.06
C GLY A 157 25.28 73.64 -24.82
N GLY A 158 25.59 74.88 -24.35
CA GLY A 158 25.18 76.16 -24.93
C GLY A 158 23.80 76.68 -24.44
N ILE A 159 23.23 76.05 -23.40
CA ILE A 159 22.05 76.54 -22.69
C ILE A 159 22.38 76.86 -21.23
N THR A 160 21.83 77.96 -20.73
CA THR A 160 21.93 78.31 -19.31
C THR A 160 20.89 77.54 -18.52
N VAL A 161 21.31 76.75 -17.56
CA VAL A 161 20.47 75.97 -16.69
C VAL A 161 20.77 76.21 -15.23
N ILE A 162 19.73 76.14 -14.41
CA ILE A 162 19.83 75.98 -12.95
C ILE A 162 19.49 74.55 -12.60
N LYS A 163 20.46 73.86 -12.01
CA LYS A 163 20.28 72.46 -11.62
C LYS A 163 19.59 72.38 -10.25
N VAL A 164 18.53 71.57 -10.20
CA VAL A 164 17.81 71.25 -8.97
C VAL A 164 17.77 69.72 -8.82
N ASP A 165 18.45 69.21 -7.83
CA ASP A 165 18.42 67.80 -7.49
C ASP A 165 17.21 67.52 -6.58
N LYS A 166 16.37 66.57 -6.96
CA LYS A 166 15.24 66.09 -6.14
C LYS A 166 15.45 64.63 -5.76
N PRO A 167 15.82 64.39 -4.49
CA PRO A 167 16.00 63.03 -4.01
C PRO A 167 14.69 62.32 -3.72
N ASN A 168 14.65 60.98 -3.95
CA ASN A 168 13.58 60.09 -3.43
C ASN A 168 14.22 58.92 -2.74
N MET A 169 13.51 58.44 -1.74
CA MET A 169 13.82 57.16 -1.07
C MET A 169 13.29 56.01 -1.90
N ALA A 170 14.10 55.03 -2.19
CA ALA A 170 13.67 53.80 -2.78
C ALA A 170 12.61 53.16 -1.88
N GLN A 171 11.49 52.70 -2.47
CA GLN A 171 10.50 51.98 -1.71
C GLN A 171 11.11 50.72 -1.15
N LYS A 172 10.85 50.43 0.09
CA LYS A 172 11.28 49.22 0.78
C LYS A 172 10.04 48.39 1.17
N GLY A 173 10.27 47.21 1.63
CA GLY A 173 9.23 46.35 2.17
C GLY A 173 9.76 45.46 3.28
N THR A 174 8.83 44.76 3.91
CA THR A 174 9.13 43.82 4.95
C THR A 174 8.60 42.45 4.58
N VAL A 175 9.30 41.42 5.00
CA VAL A 175 8.87 40.02 4.88
C VAL A 175 8.33 39.57 6.23
N SER A 176 7.05 39.22 6.26
CA SER A 176 6.40 38.63 7.43
C SER A 176 6.45 37.12 7.32
N ILE A 177 6.81 36.43 8.36
CA ILE A 177 6.94 35.00 8.45
C ILE A 177 5.99 34.50 9.53
N GLU A 178 5.13 33.54 9.19
CA GLU A 178 4.31 32.81 10.13
C GLU A 178 4.85 31.38 10.29
N LYS A 179 5.11 31.00 11.52
CA LYS A 179 5.61 29.69 11.89
C LYS A 179 4.59 28.95 12.72
N THR A 180 4.18 27.78 12.22
CA THR A 180 3.23 26.91 12.94
C THR A 180 3.77 25.49 13.04
N GLY A 181 3.20 24.72 13.95
CA GLY A 181 3.44 23.29 14.09
C GLY A 181 2.57 22.71 15.21
N GLU A 182 2.57 21.39 15.30
CA GLU A 182 1.80 20.68 16.29
C GLU A 182 2.44 20.75 17.68
N VAL A 183 1.65 21.12 18.67
CA VAL A 183 2.06 21.12 20.08
C VAL A 183 1.13 20.21 20.89
N PHE A 184 1.63 19.59 21.94
CA PHE A 184 0.82 18.85 22.90
C PHE A 184 -0.12 19.82 23.59
N SER A 185 -1.37 19.86 23.14
CA SER A 185 -2.36 20.87 23.51
C SER A 185 -3.35 20.41 24.57
N GLY A 186 -3.59 19.10 24.67
CA GLY A 186 -4.58 18.57 25.57
C GLY A 186 -4.51 17.07 25.75
N VAL A 187 -5.42 16.55 26.56
CA VAL A 187 -5.56 15.11 26.83
C VAL A 187 -7.01 14.70 26.62
N ASN A 188 -7.23 13.71 25.78
CA ASN A 188 -8.54 13.08 25.61
C ASN A 188 -8.61 11.88 26.57
N ILE A 189 -9.63 11.86 27.41
CA ILE A 189 -9.85 10.81 28.41
C ILE A 189 -11.01 9.94 27.92
N SER A 190 -10.74 8.63 27.76
CA SER A 190 -11.73 7.64 27.37
C SER A 190 -11.74 6.49 28.39
N GLY A 191 -12.89 5.88 28.60
CA GLY A 191 -13.13 4.79 29.53
C GLY A 191 -14.50 4.93 30.17
N GLU A 192 -15.16 3.80 30.48
CA GLU A 192 -16.41 3.79 31.25
C GLU A 192 -16.10 3.65 32.75
N GLU A 193 -17.07 4.03 33.60
CA GLU A 193 -16.98 3.88 35.05
C GLU A 193 -16.78 2.39 35.39
N ASN A 194 -15.56 2.00 35.82
CA ASN A 194 -15.03 0.65 36.08
C ASN A 194 -14.25 -0.04 34.94
N ALA A 195 -13.89 0.66 33.86
CA ALA A 195 -12.93 0.20 32.88
C ALA A 195 -11.61 0.98 32.98
N ASP A 196 -10.55 0.49 32.34
CA ASP A 196 -9.27 1.19 32.29
C ASP A 196 -9.46 2.56 31.64
N VAL A 197 -9.14 3.60 32.39
CA VAL A 197 -9.16 4.97 31.87
C VAL A 197 -7.92 5.19 31.00
N ILE A 198 -8.13 5.51 29.72
CA ILE A 198 -7.06 5.74 28.77
C ILE A 198 -6.91 7.24 28.52
N TYR A 199 -5.68 7.73 28.64
CA TYR A 199 -5.29 9.12 28.45
C TYR A 199 -4.56 9.27 27.14
N GLN A 200 -5.21 9.86 26.12
CA GLN A 200 -4.57 10.05 24.81
C GLN A 200 -4.11 11.49 24.62
N PRO A 201 -2.87 11.74 24.23
CA PRO A 201 -2.38 13.06 23.90
C PRO A 201 -3.15 13.64 22.73
N VAL A 202 -3.46 14.93 22.80
CA VAL A 202 -4.10 15.69 21.72
C VAL A 202 -3.12 16.76 21.27
N TYR A 203 -3.00 16.92 19.96
CA TYR A 203 -2.14 17.92 19.34
C TYR A 203 -2.95 18.91 18.55
N GLU A 204 -2.54 20.17 18.62
CA GLU A 204 -3.11 21.27 17.83
C GLU A 204 -1.99 22.04 17.16
N VAL A 205 -2.29 22.56 15.97
CA VAL A 205 -1.37 23.44 15.26
C VAL A 205 -1.45 24.82 15.89
N LYS A 206 -0.31 25.32 16.39
CA LYS A 206 -0.16 26.67 17.00
C LYS A 206 1.06 27.35 16.44
N GLY A 207 1.13 28.66 16.65
CA GLY A 207 2.32 29.45 16.42
C GLY A 207 3.50 28.95 17.27
N LEU A 208 4.68 28.88 16.69
CA LEU A 208 5.88 28.36 17.33
C LEU A 208 6.94 29.43 17.50
N ALA A 209 7.34 29.70 18.74
CA ALA A 209 8.43 30.60 19.07
C ALA A 209 9.81 29.96 18.82
N GLY A 210 10.80 30.80 18.54
CA GLY A 210 12.21 30.40 18.52
C GLY A 210 12.70 29.81 17.20
N ALA A 211 11.88 29.76 16.16
CA ALA A 211 12.37 29.43 14.82
C ALA A 211 13.23 30.56 14.28
N VAL A 212 14.43 30.26 13.78
CA VAL A 212 15.35 31.22 13.20
C VAL A 212 15.34 31.07 11.69
N TYR A 213 15.14 32.21 11.01
CA TYR A 213 15.13 32.28 9.56
C TYR A 213 16.24 33.20 9.05
N GLU A 214 16.92 32.76 8.02
CA GLU A 214 17.74 33.62 7.17
C GLU A 214 16.95 34.08 5.96
N ILE A 215 17.01 35.38 5.67
CA ILE A 215 16.45 36.00 4.47
C ILE A 215 17.63 36.39 3.59
N ALA A 216 17.75 35.81 2.43
CA ALA A 216 18.81 36.09 1.48
C ALA A 216 18.25 36.60 0.15
N ALA A 217 19.01 37.41 -0.55
CA ALA A 217 18.67 37.90 -1.89
C ALA A 217 18.63 36.71 -2.87
N ALA A 218 17.48 36.46 -3.53
CA ALA A 218 17.34 35.38 -4.53
C ALA A 218 17.96 35.76 -5.89
N GLU A 219 18.14 37.06 -6.11
CA GLU A 219 18.73 37.67 -7.29
C GLU A 219 19.58 38.87 -6.86
N ASP A 220 20.34 39.45 -7.78
CA ASP A 220 21.00 40.76 -7.50
C ASP A 220 19.89 41.81 -7.35
N ILE A 221 19.79 42.41 -6.18
CA ILE A 221 18.81 43.46 -5.88
C ILE A 221 19.40 44.78 -6.28
N ILE A 222 18.90 45.30 -7.39
CA ILE A 222 19.39 46.54 -7.99
C ILE A 222 18.27 47.57 -7.97
N THR A 223 18.49 48.72 -7.32
CA THR A 223 17.54 49.83 -7.38
C THR A 223 17.55 50.49 -8.76
N PRO A 224 16.46 51.20 -9.17
CA PRO A 224 16.37 51.78 -10.53
C PRO A 224 17.48 52.77 -10.88
N ASP A 225 18.21 53.32 -9.93
CA ASP A 225 19.43 54.12 -10.11
C ASP A 225 20.66 53.30 -10.53
N GLY A 226 20.50 51.95 -10.68
CA GLY A 226 21.59 51.05 -11.03
C GLY A 226 22.50 50.66 -9.86
N THR A 227 22.10 50.98 -8.62
CA THR A 227 22.89 50.61 -7.45
C THR A 227 22.57 49.17 -7.02
N LEU A 228 23.60 48.32 -6.98
CA LEU A 228 23.50 47.01 -6.37
C LEU A 228 23.37 47.19 -4.85
N ARG A 229 22.25 46.81 -4.30
CA ARG A 229 21.95 46.89 -2.86
C ARG A 229 22.32 45.61 -2.13
N TYR A 230 22.01 44.47 -2.73
CA TYR A 230 22.35 43.13 -2.24
C TYR A 230 22.77 42.25 -3.41
N ALA A 231 23.83 41.49 -3.24
CA ALA A 231 24.24 40.50 -4.24
C ALA A 231 23.39 39.23 -4.07
N LYS A 232 23.17 38.49 -5.16
CA LYS A 232 22.50 37.19 -5.12
C LYS A 232 23.16 36.25 -4.10
N GLY A 233 22.36 35.68 -3.20
CA GLY A 233 22.80 34.78 -2.13
C GLY A 233 23.27 35.48 -0.87
N GLU A 234 23.33 36.81 -0.86
CA GLU A 234 23.68 37.59 0.34
C GLU A 234 22.58 37.48 1.38
N VAL A 235 22.93 37.08 2.62
CA VAL A 235 21.99 37.06 3.75
C VAL A 235 21.80 38.52 4.18
N VAL A 236 20.57 38.97 4.02
CA VAL A 236 20.23 40.40 4.26
C VAL A 236 19.59 40.60 5.63
N ASP A 237 19.00 39.58 6.20
CA ASP A 237 18.44 39.63 7.54
C ASP A 237 18.37 38.24 8.19
N THR A 238 18.30 38.20 9.51
CA THR A 238 18.06 37.01 10.31
C THR A 238 17.00 37.37 11.35
N VAL A 239 15.91 36.60 11.34
CA VAL A 239 14.77 36.88 12.22
C VAL A 239 14.39 35.64 13.05
N ILE A 240 13.76 35.88 14.19
CA ILE A 240 13.36 34.84 15.13
C ILE A 240 11.87 35.01 15.40
N THR A 241 11.12 33.90 15.38
CA THR A 241 9.68 33.93 15.67
C THR A 241 9.37 34.16 17.16
N ASP A 242 8.37 34.96 17.40
CA ASP A 242 7.84 35.28 18.74
C ASP A 242 6.92 34.15 19.29
N GLU A 243 6.31 34.37 20.45
CA GLU A 243 5.38 33.46 21.14
C GLU A 243 4.14 33.11 20.31
N ASN A 244 3.79 33.91 19.31
CA ASN A 244 2.67 33.67 18.39
C ASN A 244 3.14 32.98 17.09
N GLY A 245 4.42 32.71 16.96
CA GLY A 245 5.01 32.16 15.74
C GLY A 245 5.24 33.19 14.65
N LEU A 246 5.29 34.48 14.98
CA LEU A 246 5.44 35.56 14.01
C LEU A 246 6.84 36.14 14.04
N ALA A 247 7.38 36.41 12.86
CA ALA A 247 8.62 37.18 12.68
C ALA A 247 8.44 38.15 11.52
N LYS A 248 9.17 39.26 11.60
CA LYS A 248 9.16 40.30 10.56
C LYS A 248 10.57 40.79 10.30
N SER A 249 10.92 40.89 9.03
CA SER A 249 12.23 41.43 8.65
C SER A 249 12.37 42.94 8.93
N LYS A 250 13.57 43.43 8.96
CA LYS A 250 13.83 44.84 8.72
C LYS A 250 13.33 45.24 7.33
N GLU A 251 13.34 46.55 7.06
CA GLU A 251 13.00 47.05 5.72
C GLU A 251 14.09 46.66 4.71
N LEU A 252 13.65 45.97 3.64
CA LEU A 252 14.45 45.47 2.53
C LEU A 252 14.06 46.19 1.25
N TYR A 253 14.99 46.31 0.27
CA TYR A 253 14.67 46.84 -1.05
C TYR A 253 13.74 45.91 -1.81
N LEU A 254 13.00 46.43 -2.82
CA LEU A 254 12.14 45.66 -3.68
C LEU A 254 12.96 44.61 -4.46
N GLY A 255 12.37 43.41 -4.67
CA GLY A 255 13.00 42.32 -5.39
C GLY A 255 12.68 40.97 -4.75
N LYS A 256 13.35 39.91 -5.22
CA LYS A 256 13.11 38.53 -4.77
C LYS A 256 14.08 38.11 -3.70
N TYR A 257 13.53 37.43 -2.70
CA TYR A 257 14.25 36.89 -1.56
C TYR A 257 13.95 35.45 -1.32
N THR A 258 14.89 34.70 -0.82
CA THR A 258 14.68 33.37 -0.27
C THR A 258 14.64 33.42 1.25
N VAL A 259 13.67 32.76 1.83
CA VAL A 259 13.55 32.61 3.28
C VAL A 259 13.80 31.13 3.60
N VAL A 260 14.73 30.86 4.49
CA VAL A 260 15.13 29.50 4.89
C VAL A 260 15.17 29.40 6.40
N GLU A 261 14.58 28.35 6.93
CA GLU A 261 14.75 28.04 8.34
C GLU A 261 16.13 27.45 8.60
N ILE A 262 16.88 28.04 9.53
CA ILE A 262 18.21 27.56 9.92
C ILE A 262 18.21 26.93 11.32
N THR A 263 17.23 27.28 12.14
CA THR A 263 17.03 26.66 13.44
C THR A 263 15.54 26.45 13.65
N ALA A 264 15.16 25.22 13.91
CA ALA A 264 13.77 24.88 14.25
C ALA A 264 13.48 25.20 15.74
N PRO A 265 12.23 25.45 16.12
CA PRO A 265 11.83 25.51 17.51
C PRO A 265 12.19 24.21 18.24
N GLU A 266 12.42 24.29 19.53
CA GLU A 266 12.72 23.11 20.34
C GLU A 266 11.58 22.09 20.24
N GLY A 267 11.93 20.82 20.04
CA GLY A 267 10.98 19.73 19.83
C GLY A 267 10.53 19.53 18.38
N MET A 268 10.93 20.42 17.47
CA MET A 268 10.52 20.38 16.06
C MET A 268 11.66 19.90 15.15
N VAL A 269 11.24 19.33 14.03
CA VAL A 269 12.14 18.96 12.93
C VAL A 269 12.31 20.15 12.01
N ILE A 270 13.55 20.46 11.62
CA ILE A 270 13.83 21.60 10.76
C ILE A 270 13.26 21.41 9.36
N ASN A 271 12.62 22.46 8.85
CA ASN A 271 12.15 22.51 7.47
C ASN A 271 13.11 23.36 6.62
N LYS A 272 14.12 22.72 6.01
CA LYS A 272 15.13 23.38 5.17
C LYS A 272 14.63 23.81 3.79
N LYS A 273 13.34 23.70 3.51
CA LYS A 273 12.78 24.11 2.23
C LYS A 273 12.82 25.64 2.12
N ALA A 274 13.55 26.14 1.13
CA ALA A 274 13.57 27.55 0.83
C ALA A 274 12.21 28.00 0.24
N HIS A 275 11.69 29.12 0.76
CA HIS A 275 10.55 29.81 0.18
C HIS A 275 11.02 31.09 -0.52
N GLU A 276 10.65 31.25 -1.79
CA GLU A 276 10.87 32.47 -2.53
C GLU A 276 9.72 33.43 -2.28
N VAL A 277 10.03 34.67 -1.93
CA VAL A 277 9.10 35.77 -1.72
C VAL A 277 9.53 36.96 -2.54
N GLU A 278 8.60 37.81 -2.93
CA GLU A 278 8.89 39.00 -3.72
C GLU A 278 8.28 40.25 -3.06
N LEU A 279 9.12 41.25 -2.85
CA LEU A 279 8.70 42.59 -2.48
C LEU A 279 8.49 43.40 -3.76
N THR A 280 7.22 43.66 -4.06
CA THR A 280 6.83 44.40 -5.28
C THR A 280 6.45 45.82 -4.97
N TYR A 281 6.62 46.70 -6.00
CA TYR A 281 6.21 48.08 -5.90
C TYR A 281 4.71 48.21 -5.65
N ALA A 282 4.33 48.86 -4.58
CA ALA A 282 2.95 49.04 -4.14
C ALA A 282 2.34 50.41 -4.45
N GLY A 283 3.03 51.21 -5.28
CA GLY A 283 2.63 52.56 -5.60
C GLY A 283 3.40 53.60 -4.77
N GLN A 284 3.50 54.83 -5.30
CA GLN A 284 4.32 55.89 -4.74
C GLN A 284 3.89 56.40 -3.37
N GLU A 285 2.63 56.17 -2.96
CA GLU A 285 2.08 56.58 -1.68
C GLU A 285 2.39 55.63 -0.54
N VAL A 286 2.88 54.41 -0.86
CA VAL A 286 3.23 53.38 0.10
C VAL A 286 4.69 53.48 0.45
N ALA A 287 4.99 53.83 1.70
CA ALA A 287 6.38 53.96 2.13
C ALA A 287 7.05 52.57 2.29
N VAL A 288 6.36 51.61 2.88
CA VAL A 288 6.84 50.24 3.11
C VAL A 288 5.77 49.24 2.66
N THR A 289 6.11 48.41 1.68
CA THR A 289 5.26 47.29 1.26
C THR A 289 5.47 46.09 2.16
N GLU A 290 4.64 45.08 2.02
CA GLU A 290 4.75 43.86 2.80
C GLU A 290 4.44 42.63 1.95
N THR A 291 5.23 41.58 2.15
CA THR A 291 4.91 40.22 1.66
C THR A 291 4.96 39.25 2.83
N ALA A 292 4.29 38.12 2.70
CA ALA A 292 4.23 37.12 3.76
C ALA A 292 4.52 35.73 3.24
N THR A 293 5.08 34.89 4.09
CA THR A 293 5.23 33.46 3.85
C THR A 293 4.98 32.68 5.14
N SER A 294 4.57 31.42 5.01
CA SER A 294 4.33 30.57 6.15
C SER A 294 5.12 29.28 6.07
N PHE A 295 5.55 28.80 7.23
CA PHE A 295 6.28 27.56 7.39
C PHE A 295 5.58 26.70 8.45
N VAL A 296 5.51 25.40 8.16
CA VAL A 296 5.03 24.41 9.11
C VAL A 296 6.20 23.49 9.45
N ASN A 297 6.47 23.28 10.73
CA ASN A 297 7.36 22.21 11.15
C ASN A 297 6.54 21.06 11.73
N GLU A 298 6.99 19.88 11.42
CA GLU A 298 6.53 18.68 12.12
C GLU A 298 7.28 18.58 13.46
N ARG A 299 6.59 18.15 14.49
CA ARG A 299 7.27 17.84 15.75
C ARG A 299 8.09 16.56 15.61
N GLN A 300 9.15 16.45 16.38
CA GLN A 300 9.90 15.22 16.47
C GLN A 300 8.98 14.12 17.02
N LYS A 301 8.95 12.97 16.35
CA LYS A 301 8.15 11.79 16.71
C LYS A 301 9.03 10.71 17.34
N VAL A 302 8.39 9.72 17.92
CA VAL A 302 9.06 8.55 18.47
C VAL A 302 8.41 7.28 17.93
N THR A 303 9.26 6.35 17.56
CA THR A 303 8.84 4.96 17.33
C THR A 303 9.32 4.13 18.51
N VAL A 304 8.38 3.60 19.27
CA VAL A 304 8.71 2.75 20.41
C VAL A 304 8.35 1.33 20.06
N SER A 305 9.32 0.46 20.08
CA SER A 305 9.15 -0.96 19.80
C SER A 305 9.41 -1.80 21.05
N LEU A 306 8.69 -2.90 21.13
CA LEU A 306 8.92 -3.93 22.13
C LEU A 306 8.91 -5.30 21.49
N GLU A 307 9.62 -6.22 22.09
CA GLU A 307 9.65 -7.62 21.68
C GLU A 307 9.32 -8.50 22.89
N LYS A 308 8.41 -9.42 22.68
CA LYS A 308 7.98 -10.41 23.64
C LYS A 308 8.50 -11.77 23.22
N ALA A 309 9.15 -12.46 24.11
CA ALA A 309 9.44 -13.87 24.00
C ALA A 309 8.62 -14.64 25.04
N ILE A 310 8.23 -15.82 24.69
CA ILE A 310 7.55 -16.75 25.59
C ILE A 310 8.36 -18.03 25.65
N GLU A 311 8.40 -18.64 26.81
CA GLU A 311 8.98 -19.96 26.94
C GLU A 311 8.22 -20.93 26.05
N LYS A 312 8.94 -21.73 25.28
CA LYS A 312 8.37 -22.68 24.34
C LYS A 312 8.41 -24.07 24.90
N ASN A 313 7.34 -24.79 24.65
CA ASN A 313 7.33 -26.22 24.87
C ASN A 313 6.97 -26.92 23.55
N ASP A 314 8.00 -27.45 22.89
CA ASP A 314 7.85 -28.08 21.57
C ASP A 314 6.99 -29.35 21.64
N ILE A 315 6.99 -30.05 22.79
CA ILE A 315 6.20 -31.27 22.99
C ILE A 315 4.70 -30.92 22.91
N PHE A 316 4.30 -29.86 23.59
CA PHE A 316 2.91 -29.42 23.65
C PHE A 316 2.54 -28.41 22.58
N ASN A 317 3.51 -28.05 21.75
CA ASN A 317 3.39 -27.00 20.74
C ASN A 317 2.88 -25.67 21.35
N ILE A 318 3.24 -25.39 22.60
CA ILE A 318 2.93 -24.13 23.27
C ILE A 318 4.06 -23.15 23.01
N GLY A 319 3.70 -21.93 22.72
CA GLY A 319 4.62 -20.88 22.32
C GLY A 319 5.01 -20.88 20.84
N ASN A 320 4.43 -21.76 20.04
CA ASN A 320 4.62 -21.85 18.59
C ASN A 320 3.38 -21.40 17.78
N GLY A 321 2.30 -21.08 18.44
CA GLY A 321 1.02 -20.67 17.85
C GLY A 321 0.69 -19.20 18.14
N ASP A 322 -0.55 -18.96 18.47
CA ASP A 322 -1.16 -17.65 18.65
C ASP A 322 -1.09 -17.11 20.08
N GLU A 323 -0.43 -17.82 21.01
CA GLU A 323 -0.35 -17.48 22.43
C GLU A 323 0.17 -16.05 22.65
N VAL A 324 1.10 -15.62 21.81
CA VAL A 324 1.64 -14.25 21.84
C VAL A 324 0.56 -13.20 21.56
N LYS A 325 -0.50 -13.55 20.81
CA LYS A 325 -1.61 -12.63 20.52
C LYS A 325 -2.49 -12.34 21.74
N ASN A 326 -2.51 -13.24 22.70
CA ASN A 326 -3.26 -13.10 23.94
C ASN A 326 -2.53 -12.23 24.97
N ILE A 327 -1.30 -11.84 24.66
CA ILE A 327 -0.49 -10.99 25.53
C ILE A 327 -0.74 -9.54 25.17
N SER A 328 -1.02 -8.74 26.16
CA SER A 328 -1.15 -7.30 25.99
C SER A 328 -0.28 -6.55 27.01
N PHE A 329 0.20 -5.41 26.58
CA PHE A 329 0.92 -4.48 27.42
C PHE A 329 0.16 -3.17 27.56
N GLY A 330 0.33 -2.51 28.68
CA GLY A 330 -0.08 -1.13 28.87
C GLY A 330 1.12 -0.21 28.72
N LEU A 331 0.94 0.86 27.98
CA LEU A 331 1.85 2.00 28.00
C LEU A 331 1.35 3.00 29.05
N PHE A 332 2.21 3.37 29.97
CA PHE A 332 1.90 4.28 31.06
C PHE A 332 2.85 5.49 31.07
N ALA A 333 2.34 6.63 31.49
CA ALA A 333 3.18 7.75 31.85
C ALA A 333 3.92 7.43 33.16
N ALA A 334 5.24 7.60 33.21
CA ALA A 334 6.01 7.41 34.44
C ALA A 334 6.00 8.67 35.35
N GLU A 335 5.62 9.80 34.78
CA GLU A 335 5.49 11.10 35.43
C GLU A 335 4.23 11.84 34.91
N GLU A 336 3.84 12.93 35.57
CA GLU A 336 2.75 13.75 35.06
C GLU A 336 3.21 14.52 33.79
N LEU A 337 2.47 14.36 32.70
CA LEU A 337 2.72 15.05 31.42
C LEU A 337 1.69 16.16 31.21
N VAL A 338 2.13 17.40 31.37
CA VAL A 338 1.24 18.57 31.32
C VAL A 338 1.20 19.16 29.90
N SER A 339 0.00 19.33 29.36
CA SER A 339 -0.21 19.95 28.05
C SER A 339 -0.20 21.49 28.14
N THR A 340 -0.13 22.17 26.99
CA THR A 340 -0.20 23.63 26.92
C THR A 340 -1.54 24.22 27.39
N SER A 341 -2.62 23.45 27.44
CA SER A 341 -3.92 23.87 28.02
C SER A 341 -4.00 23.69 29.54
N GLY A 342 -3.01 23.04 30.16
CA GLY A 342 -3.00 22.71 31.56
C GLY A 342 -3.73 21.40 31.92
N THR A 343 -4.25 20.65 30.94
CA THR A 343 -4.69 19.26 31.15
C THR A 343 -3.48 18.36 31.17
N SER A 344 -3.54 17.26 31.94
CA SER A 344 -2.38 16.38 32.06
C SER A 344 -2.74 14.90 31.95
N ILE A 345 -1.75 14.11 31.54
CA ILE A 345 -1.74 12.67 31.73
C ILE A 345 -1.08 12.45 33.10
N PRO A 346 -1.80 11.89 34.09
CA PRO A 346 -1.23 11.70 35.41
C PRO A 346 -0.11 10.64 35.40
N ALA A 347 0.75 10.66 36.39
CA ALA A 347 1.67 9.57 36.64
C ALA A 347 0.88 8.25 36.82
N ASP A 348 1.39 7.15 36.29
CA ASP A 348 0.73 5.84 36.16
C ASP A 348 -0.57 5.88 35.31
N GLY A 349 -0.85 6.95 34.55
CA GLY A 349 -1.95 7.02 33.61
C GLY A 349 -1.71 6.11 32.40
N LEU A 350 -2.68 5.24 32.10
CA LEU A 350 -2.64 4.36 30.93
C LEU A 350 -2.87 5.17 29.66
N ILE A 351 -1.98 5.04 28.68
CA ILE A 351 -2.00 5.78 27.41
C ILE A 351 -2.49 4.89 26.26
N GLU A 352 -2.01 3.66 26.21
CA GLU A 352 -2.35 2.70 25.15
C GLU A 352 -2.33 1.28 25.69
N ILE A 353 -3.24 0.46 25.17
CA ILE A 353 -3.18 -0.99 25.32
C ILE A 353 -2.53 -1.54 24.05
N ILE A 354 -1.38 -2.16 24.21
CA ILE A 354 -0.53 -2.63 23.13
C ILE A 354 -0.79 -4.12 22.89
N SER A 355 -1.18 -4.48 21.68
CA SER A 355 -1.29 -5.86 21.23
C SER A 355 -0.06 -6.25 20.42
N LEU A 356 0.35 -7.50 20.55
CA LEU A 356 1.51 -8.04 19.84
C LEU A 356 1.14 -8.61 18.47
N SER A 357 2.09 -8.57 17.55
CA SER A 357 2.04 -9.34 16.31
C SER A 357 2.31 -10.82 16.56
N GLU A 358 2.08 -11.65 15.56
CA GLU A 358 2.39 -13.10 15.60
C GLU A 358 3.87 -13.40 15.93
N SER A 359 4.75 -12.47 15.60
CA SER A 359 6.19 -12.60 15.91
C SER A 359 6.57 -12.07 17.28
N GLY A 360 5.62 -11.72 18.14
CA GLY A 360 5.88 -11.17 19.46
C GLY A 360 6.34 -9.72 19.46
N LYS A 361 6.20 -9.02 18.36
CA LYS A 361 6.66 -7.64 18.23
C LYS A 361 5.47 -6.68 18.23
N ALA A 362 5.68 -5.53 18.83
CA ALA A 362 4.75 -4.42 18.72
C ALA A 362 5.48 -3.10 18.58
N VAL A 363 4.77 -2.17 17.97
CA VAL A 363 5.14 -0.77 17.91
C VAL A 363 3.99 0.02 18.52
N ILE A 364 4.30 0.93 19.42
CA ILE A 364 3.33 1.83 20.03
C ILE A 364 2.73 2.71 18.94
N LYS A 365 1.40 2.81 18.90
CA LYS A 365 0.66 3.55 17.88
C LYS A 365 0.38 4.98 18.29
N THR A 366 0.25 5.19 19.60
CA THR A 366 -0.01 6.52 20.16
C THR A 366 1.19 7.42 19.91
N ASP A 367 0.91 8.56 19.38
CA ASP A 367 1.88 9.61 19.17
C ASP A 367 2.17 10.30 20.51
N LEU A 368 3.39 10.17 21.00
CA LEU A 368 3.75 10.56 22.36
C LEU A 368 4.36 11.98 22.42
N PRO A 369 4.03 12.79 23.45
CA PRO A 369 4.81 13.96 23.80
C PRO A 369 6.15 13.57 24.43
N PHE A 370 7.07 14.52 24.54
CA PHE A 370 8.29 14.30 25.31
C PHE A 370 7.96 14.01 26.77
N GLY A 371 8.65 13.05 27.35
CA GLY A 371 8.42 12.63 28.74
C GLY A 371 8.97 11.26 29.04
N SER A 372 8.72 10.82 30.26
CA SER A 372 9.13 9.50 30.77
C SER A 372 7.93 8.55 30.82
N TYR A 373 8.14 7.32 30.38
CA TYR A 373 7.12 6.29 30.22
C TYR A 373 7.60 4.96 30.73
N TYR A 374 6.67 4.03 30.93
CA TYR A 374 7.00 2.62 31.08
C TYR A 374 5.95 1.73 30.42
N VAL A 375 6.40 0.56 30.01
CA VAL A 375 5.51 -0.50 29.53
C VAL A 375 5.40 -1.57 30.66
N LYS A 376 4.19 -2.05 30.89
CA LYS A 376 3.89 -3.14 31.82
C LYS A 376 2.94 -4.13 31.15
N GLU A 377 3.11 -5.42 31.42
CA GLU A 377 2.19 -6.45 30.93
C GLU A 377 0.84 -6.33 31.66
N LEU A 378 -0.27 -6.30 30.89
CA LEU A 378 -1.62 -6.23 31.42
C LEU A 378 -2.31 -7.60 31.43
N ALA A 379 -2.06 -8.37 30.39
CA ALA A 379 -2.57 -9.71 30.24
C ALA A 379 -1.53 -10.59 29.58
N THR A 380 -1.52 -11.84 29.97
CA THR A 380 -0.74 -12.88 29.29
C THR A 380 -1.67 -14.00 28.82
N ASP A 381 -1.18 -14.86 27.98
CA ASP A 381 -1.88 -16.09 27.66
C ASP A 381 -1.95 -16.99 28.91
N GLU A 382 -3.02 -17.71 29.06
CA GLU A 382 -3.35 -18.50 30.22
C GLU A 382 -2.29 -19.56 30.61
N HIS A 383 -1.45 -19.94 29.64
CA HIS A 383 -0.36 -20.89 29.85
C HIS A 383 0.85 -20.28 30.60
N TYR A 384 0.89 -18.96 30.75
CA TYR A 384 2.08 -18.26 31.27
C TYR A 384 1.80 -17.46 32.51
N ILE A 385 2.86 -17.22 33.26
CA ILE A 385 2.86 -16.38 34.46
C ILE A 385 2.89 -14.90 34.01
N LEU A 386 1.89 -14.12 34.44
CA LEU A 386 1.82 -12.68 34.21
C LEU A 386 2.96 -11.94 34.90
N SER A 387 3.71 -11.10 34.20
CA SER A 387 4.80 -10.31 34.74
C SER A 387 4.34 -8.97 35.31
N ASP A 388 4.69 -8.66 36.55
CA ASP A 388 4.45 -7.35 37.16
C ASP A 388 5.55 -6.32 36.89
N SER A 389 6.56 -6.65 36.13
CA SER A 389 7.72 -5.81 35.84
C SER A 389 7.36 -4.57 35.02
N LYS A 390 7.92 -3.41 35.39
CA LYS A 390 7.84 -2.16 34.65
C LYS A 390 9.10 -1.98 33.81
N TYR A 391 8.95 -1.65 32.52
CA TYR A 391 10.04 -1.43 31.58
C TYR A 391 10.07 0.07 31.18
N PRO A 392 10.89 0.89 31.85
CA PRO A 392 10.91 2.33 31.63
C PRO A 392 11.68 2.73 30.35
N PHE A 393 11.26 3.85 29.76
CA PHE A 393 11.97 4.54 28.70
C PHE A 393 11.64 6.04 28.74
N THR A 394 12.50 6.86 28.11
CA THR A 394 12.29 8.32 28.04
C THR A 394 12.36 8.77 26.58
N PHE A 395 11.36 9.54 26.16
CA PHE A 395 11.38 10.25 24.89
C PHE A 395 11.78 11.70 25.13
N SER A 396 12.96 12.07 24.69
CA SER A 396 13.51 13.42 24.78
C SER A 396 13.95 13.93 23.42
N TYR A 397 14.02 15.26 23.28
CA TYR A 397 14.42 15.88 22.03
C TYR A 397 15.85 15.48 21.63
N ALA A 398 15.99 14.97 20.41
CA ALA A 398 17.24 14.45 19.85
C ALA A 398 17.89 15.39 18.80
N GLY A 399 17.44 16.66 18.75
CA GLY A 399 17.94 17.67 17.80
C GLY A 399 17.05 17.78 16.57
N GLN A 400 17.17 18.95 15.92
CA GLN A 400 16.27 19.36 14.83
C GLN A 400 16.38 18.54 13.53
N ASP A 401 17.48 17.81 13.34
CA ASP A 401 17.70 17.00 12.14
C ASP A 401 17.19 15.56 12.28
N THR A 402 16.63 15.21 13.44
CA THR A 402 16.08 13.89 13.73
C THR A 402 14.55 13.95 13.63
N GLU A 403 13.97 13.29 12.62
CA GLU A 403 12.52 13.26 12.43
C GLU A 403 11.85 12.32 13.45
N THR A 404 12.45 11.16 13.64
CA THR A 404 11.90 10.11 14.51
C THR A 404 13.01 9.54 15.39
N VAL A 405 12.73 9.44 16.67
CA VAL A 405 13.59 8.77 17.66
C VAL A 405 13.16 7.31 17.77
N GLU A 406 14.08 6.40 17.58
CA GLU A 406 13.81 4.97 17.74
C GLU A 406 14.16 4.52 19.14
N ILE A 407 13.19 3.97 19.85
CA ILE A 407 13.36 3.46 21.21
C ILE A 407 12.94 1.98 21.24
N ALA A 408 13.81 1.14 21.69
CA ALA A 408 13.50 -0.26 21.96
C ALA A 408 13.33 -0.48 23.46
N VAL A 409 12.13 -0.89 23.88
CA VAL A 409 11.85 -1.20 25.29
C VAL A 409 12.75 -2.34 25.76
N ASN A 410 13.11 -2.35 27.03
CA ASN A 410 14.00 -3.33 27.64
C ASN A 410 15.38 -3.43 26.96
N GLU A 411 15.93 -2.28 26.50
CA GLU A 411 17.19 -2.23 25.74
C GLU A 411 17.19 -3.12 24.49
N GLY A 412 16.03 -3.36 23.88
CA GLY A 412 15.85 -4.23 22.72
C GLY A 412 15.92 -5.73 23.02
N LYS A 413 15.99 -6.11 24.30
CA LYS A 413 15.91 -7.52 24.70
C LYS A 413 14.44 -7.94 24.79
N PRO A 414 14.09 -9.16 24.37
CA PRO A 414 12.74 -9.66 24.54
C PRO A 414 12.32 -9.71 26.02
N ILE A 415 11.06 -9.38 26.27
CA ILE A 415 10.42 -9.56 27.56
C ILE A 415 9.93 -11.02 27.64
N GLU A 416 10.36 -11.78 28.61
CA GLU A 416 10.11 -13.21 28.67
C GLU A 416 9.01 -13.57 29.70
N ASN A 417 8.10 -14.51 29.32
CA ASN A 417 7.20 -15.19 30.27
C ASN A 417 7.51 -16.67 30.34
N LYS A 418 7.30 -17.22 31.53
CA LYS A 418 7.49 -18.63 31.83
C LYS A 418 6.17 -19.38 31.86
N LEU A 419 6.22 -20.64 31.46
CA LEU A 419 5.07 -21.54 31.48
C LEU A 419 4.72 -21.99 32.92
N ILE A 420 3.46 -22.28 33.14
CA ILE A 420 2.91 -22.95 34.32
C ILE A 420 2.94 -24.45 34.02
N TYR A 421 3.40 -25.27 34.97
CA TYR A 421 3.50 -26.71 34.84
C TYR A 421 2.84 -27.46 35.97
N GLY A 422 2.17 -28.59 35.64
CA GLY A 422 1.76 -29.62 36.59
C GLY A 422 2.32 -30.99 36.23
N SER A 423 1.82 -32.04 36.86
CA SER A 423 2.09 -33.44 36.55
C SER A 423 0.83 -34.30 36.59
N VAL A 424 0.83 -35.38 35.81
CA VAL A 424 -0.24 -36.40 35.83
C VAL A 424 0.37 -37.71 36.31
N SER A 425 -0.27 -38.33 37.28
CA SER A 425 0.06 -39.67 37.80
C SER A 425 -1.10 -40.62 37.57
N GLY A 426 -0.85 -41.78 37.03
CA GLY A 426 -1.92 -42.70 36.68
C GLY A 426 -1.71 -44.15 37.09
N LYS A 427 -2.80 -44.89 37.08
CA LYS A 427 -2.81 -46.32 37.34
C LYS A 427 -3.63 -47.05 36.24
N LYS A 428 -3.03 -48.07 35.64
CA LYS A 428 -3.64 -48.96 34.65
C LYS A 428 -4.06 -50.28 35.26
N ILE A 429 -5.31 -50.62 35.09
CA ILE A 429 -5.88 -51.87 35.64
C ILE A 429 -6.75 -52.60 34.59
N THR A 430 -7.03 -53.89 34.81
CA THR A 430 -8.06 -54.61 34.05
C THR A 430 -9.46 -54.33 34.64
N GLU A 431 -10.50 -54.73 33.98
CA GLU A 431 -11.91 -54.67 34.45
C GLU A 431 -12.11 -55.40 35.79
N ASN A 432 -11.21 -56.33 36.14
CA ASN A 432 -11.21 -57.07 37.41
C ASN A 432 -10.41 -56.36 38.51
N GLY A 433 -9.82 -55.18 38.25
CA GLY A 433 -9.03 -54.40 39.20
C GLY A 433 -7.60 -54.89 39.39
N GLU A 434 -7.09 -55.77 38.53
CA GLU A 434 -5.71 -56.23 38.57
C GLU A 434 -4.79 -55.22 37.86
N GLU A 435 -3.58 -55.06 38.37
CA GLU A 435 -2.55 -54.15 37.80
C GLU A 435 -2.17 -54.63 36.39
N LEU A 436 -2.18 -53.71 35.40
CA LEU A 436 -1.94 -54.01 34.00
C LEU A 436 -0.75 -53.25 33.46
N GLY A 437 0.37 -53.96 33.29
CA GLY A 437 1.57 -53.39 32.66
C GLY A 437 1.55 -53.53 31.15
N GLY A 438 2.34 -52.71 30.46
CA GLY A 438 2.57 -52.76 29.01
C GLY A 438 1.56 -51.99 28.16
N ALA A 439 0.60 -51.30 28.75
CA ALA A 439 -0.27 -50.36 28.05
C ALA A 439 0.55 -49.09 27.75
N VAL A 440 0.43 -48.59 26.54
CA VAL A 440 0.97 -47.27 26.21
C VAL A 440 -0.10 -46.24 26.34
N ILE A 441 0.13 -45.31 27.22
CA ILE A 441 -0.77 -44.20 27.53
C ILE A 441 -0.19 -42.93 26.90
N GLY A 442 -1.04 -42.17 26.26
CA GLY A 442 -0.69 -40.86 25.68
C GLY A 442 -1.29 -39.72 26.46
N LEU A 443 -0.57 -38.65 26.53
CA LEU A 443 -1.07 -37.34 26.88
C LEU A 443 -1.28 -36.53 25.61
N PHE A 444 -2.49 -35.99 25.44
CA PHE A 444 -2.92 -35.30 24.22
C PHE A 444 -3.51 -33.93 24.53
N LYS A 445 -3.67 -33.13 23.49
CA LYS A 445 -4.45 -31.90 23.56
C LYS A 445 -5.93 -32.22 23.78
N ALA A 446 -6.66 -31.31 24.40
CA ALA A 446 -8.09 -31.46 24.64
C ALA A 446 -8.94 -31.50 23.36
N ASP A 447 -8.45 -30.94 22.28
CA ASP A 447 -9.10 -30.92 20.97
C ASP A 447 -8.59 -32.01 20.01
N GLU A 448 -7.71 -32.90 20.51
CA GLU A 448 -7.21 -34.00 19.70
C GLU A 448 -8.33 -34.99 19.40
N THR A 449 -8.38 -35.41 18.16
CA THR A 449 -9.37 -36.37 17.69
C THR A 449 -8.75 -37.69 17.25
N GLU A 450 -7.42 -37.70 17.06
CA GLU A 450 -6.67 -38.87 16.66
C GLU A 450 -5.64 -39.25 17.73
N PHE A 451 -5.98 -40.20 18.57
CA PHE A 451 -5.17 -40.59 19.72
C PHE A 451 -4.15 -41.67 19.33
N THR A 452 -3.04 -41.26 18.77
CA THR A 452 -1.96 -42.14 18.32
C THR A 452 -0.67 -41.81 19.04
N LYS A 453 0.31 -42.71 18.98
CA LYS A 453 1.64 -42.50 19.54
C LYS A 453 2.38 -41.34 18.88
N GLU A 454 2.16 -41.17 17.59
CA GLU A 454 2.71 -40.09 16.78
C GLU A 454 2.06 -38.76 17.14
N ASN A 455 0.78 -38.76 17.49
CA ASN A 455 0.02 -37.57 17.85
C ASN A 455 0.09 -37.26 19.34
N ALA A 456 0.55 -38.23 20.16
CA ALA A 456 0.71 -38.01 21.58
C ALA A 456 1.82 -36.98 21.86
N LEU A 457 1.52 -36.01 22.70
CA LEU A 457 2.49 -35.02 23.18
C LEU A 457 3.54 -35.70 24.05
N MET A 458 3.10 -36.63 24.90
CA MET A 458 3.94 -37.49 25.71
C MET A 458 3.37 -38.91 25.75
N THR A 459 4.19 -39.88 25.88
CA THR A 459 3.78 -41.26 26.08
C THR A 459 4.43 -41.83 27.33
N ALA A 460 3.66 -42.61 28.04
CA ALA A 460 4.13 -43.42 29.15
C ALA A 460 3.68 -44.87 28.93
N THR A 461 4.50 -45.83 29.36
CA THR A 461 4.11 -47.22 29.37
C THR A 461 3.82 -47.61 30.78
N SER A 462 2.66 -48.24 31.05
CA SER A 462 2.35 -48.69 32.41
C SER A 462 3.36 -49.72 32.85
N GLU A 463 3.92 -49.53 34.06
CA GLU A 463 4.81 -50.43 34.69
C GLU A 463 4.08 -51.74 35.13
N ASN A 464 4.78 -52.75 35.61
CA ASN A 464 4.17 -54.01 36.03
C ASN A 464 3.17 -53.84 37.18
N ASP A 465 3.29 -52.77 37.97
CA ASP A 465 2.34 -52.40 39.04
C ASP A 465 1.23 -51.48 38.51
N GLY A 466 1.12 -51.32 37.22
CA GLY A 466 0.13 -50.47 36.57
C GLY A 466 0.40 -48.96 36.59
N SER A 467 1.46 -48.50 37.28
CA SER A 467 1.75 -47.05 37.39
C SER A 467 2.28 -46.44 36.11
N PHE A 468 1.91 -45.17 35.85
CA PHE A 468 2.46 -44.32 34.77
C PHE A 468 2.42 -42.86 35.20
N SER A 469 3.28 -42.01 34.59
CA SER A 469 3.26 -40.55 34.87
C SER A 469 3.68 -39.71 33.69
N PHE A 470 3.19 -38.45 33.70
CA PHE A 470 3.62 -37.38 32.80
C PHE A 470 4.06 -36.18 33.64
N ASP A 471 5.34 -35.83 33.58
CA ASP A 471 5.91 -34.67 34.27
C ASP A 471 5.95 -33.45 33.37
N LYS A 472 5.92 -32.23 33.96
CA LYS A 472 5.96 -30.95 33.25
C LYS A 472 4.87 -30.80 32.17
N VAL A 473 3.66 -31.18 32.53
CA VAL A 473 2.48 -30.92 31.73
C VAL A 473 2.13 -29.43 31.92
N PRO A 474 2.10 -28.63 30.86
CA PRO A 474 1.83 -27.22 31.01
C PRO A 474 0.36 -26.95 31.34
N TYR A 475 0.07 -25.72 31.80
CA TYR A 475 -1.28 -25.23 32.03
C TYR A 475 -2.18 -25.51 30.81
N GLY A 476 -3.39 -25.94 31.09
CA GLY A 476 -4.41 -26.20 30.05
C GLY A 476 -5.22 -27.46 30.31
N ASN A 477 -6.06 -27.76 29.36
CA ASN A 477 -6.89 -28.95 29.36
C ASN A 477 -6.23 -29.98 28.45
N TRP A 478 -6.03 -31.16 29.01
CA TRP A 478 -5.36 -32.26 28.36
C TRP A 478 -6.24 -33.50 28.42
N ILE A 479 -5.97 -34.42 27.55
CA ILE A 479 -6.61 -35.75 27.53
C ILE A 479 -5.50 -36.77 27.81
N VAL A 480 -5.72 -37.59 28.80
CA VAL A 480 -4.99 -38.84 28.98
C VAL A 480 -5.82 -39.94 28.34
N LYS A 481 -5.20 -40.71 27.48
CA LYS A 481 -5.89 -41.78 26.77
C LYS A 481 -4.91 -42.94 26.53
N GLU A 482 -5.43 -44.13 26.58
CA GLU A 482 -4.65 -45.29 26.16
C GLU A 482 -4.47 -45.26 24.64
N ILE A 483 -3.23 -45.47 24.16
CA ILE A 483 -2.85 -45.50 22.75
C ILE A 483 -2.67 -46.95 22.28
N GLU A 484 -1.95 -47.72 23.05
CA GLU A 484 -1.69 -49.12 22.78
C GLU A 484 -2.03 -49.93 23.99
N GLN A 485 -3.00 -50.78 23.83
CA GLN A 485 -3.37 -51.76 24.82
C GLN A 485 -2.34 -52.91 24.84
N PRO A 486 -2.18 -53.58 25.93
CA PRO A 486 -1.50 -54.88 25.94
C PRO A 486 -2.19 -55.87 25.04
N ALA A 487 -1.45 -56.82 24.46
CA ALA A 487 -1.99 -57.77 23.50
C ALA A 487 -3.16 -58.53 24.10
N GLY A 488 -4.31 -58.54 23.43
CA GLY A 488 -5.50 -59.23 23.85
C GLY A 488 -6.54 -58.40 24.60
N PHE A 489 -6.25 -57.14 24.81
CA PHE A 489 -7.15 -56.21 25.47
C PHE A 489 -7.72 -55.19 24.50
N VAL A 490 -8.95 -54.77 24.78
CA VAL A 490 -9.60 -53.64 24.07
C VAL A 490 -8.91 -52.37 24.54
N LEU A 491 -8.61 -51.54 23.56
CA LEU A 491 -8.19 -50.19 23.87
C LEU A 491 -9.28 -49.48 24.65
N ASP A 492 -8.95 -48.93 25.81
CA ASP A 492 -9.88 -48.04 26.50
C ASP A 492 -10.05 -46.77 25.70
N ASP A 493 -11.21 -46.63 25.05
CA ASP A 493 -11.54 -45.45 24.23
C ASP A 493 -11.97 -44.25 25.11
N THR A 494 -11.95 -44.37 26.41
CA THR A 494 -12.30 -43.31 27.31
C THR A 494 -11.21 -42.23 27.28
N SER A 495 -11.66 -41.02 27.13
CA SER A 495 -10.80 -39.86 27.22
C SER A 495 -10.90 -39.32 28.64
N TYR A 496 -9.78 -39.27 29.32
CA TYR A 496 -9.67 -38.75 30.69
C TYR A 496 -9.22 -37.30 30.64
N GLU A 497 -10.15 -36.37 30.93
CA GLU A 497 -9.83 -34.96 30.99
C GLU A 497 -8.93 -34.64 32.16
N VAL A 498 -7.86 -33.95 31.91
CA VAL A 498 -6.86 -33.49 32.86
C VAL A 498 -6.70 -32.00 32.75
N ILE A 499 -6.92 -31.29 33.84
CA ILE A 499 -6.84 -29.83 33.88
C ILE A 499 -5.69 -29.40 34.77
N VAL A 500 -4.65 -28.86 34.13
CA VAL A 500 -3.56 -28.20 34.88
C VAL A 500 -3.89 -26.71 34.96
N SER A 501 -4.15 -26.25 36.19
CA SER A 501 -4.54 -24.85 36.47
C SER A 501 -3.57 -24.13 37.41
N GLU A 502 -2.71 -24.86 38.12
CA GLU A 502 -1.77 -24.31 39.09
C GLU A 502 -0.38 -24.92 38.89
N ASP A 503 0.65 -24.13 39.16
CA ASP A 503 2.03 -24.61 39.13
C ASP A 503 2.29 -25.67 40.22
N GLY A 504 2.89 -26.80 39.83
CA GLY A 504 3.16 -27.94 40.69
C GLY A 504 1.94 -28.84 41.01
N GLN A 505 0.80 -28.66 40.34
CA GLN A 505 -0.41 -29.51 40.50
C GLN A 505 -0.12 -30.95 40.10
N VAL A 506 -0.62 -31.94 40.91
CA VAL A 506 -0.60 -33.36 40.58
C VAL A 506 -2.03 -33.86 40.38
N ILE A 507 -2.28 -34.52 39.26
CA ILE A 507 -3.61 -35.05 38.88
C ILE A 507 -3.50 -36.55 38.76
N GLU A 508 -4.45 -37.29 39.39
CA GLU A 508 -4.51 -38.75 39.38
C GLU A 508 -5.53 -39.26 38.35
N VAL A 509 -5.15 -40.30 37.58
CA VAL A 509 -6.00 -40.92 36.53
C VAL A 509 -5.95 -42.45 36.65
N GLU A 510 -7.11 -43.14 36.59
CA GLU A 510 -7.22 -44.59 36.52
C GLU A 510 -7.82 -45.04 35.20
N ILE A 511 -7.18 -46.01 34.51
CA ILE A 511 -7.56 -46.49 33.17
C ILE A 511 -7.79 -48.01 33.23
N VAL A 512 -8.95 -48.47 32.68
CA VAL A 512 -9.40 -49.86 32.72
C VAL A 512 -9.46 -50.42 31.32
N ASN A 513 -9.00 -51.68 31.06
CA ASN A 513 -9.15 -52.34 29.76
C ASN A 513 -10.06 -53.59 29.83
N GLU A 514 -10.82 -53.77 28.80
CA GLU A 514 -11.64 -54.97 28.49
C GLU A 514 -10.91 -55.88 27.48
N TYR A 515 -11.44 -57.09 27.23
CA TYR A 515 -10.89 -58.00 26.20
C TYR A 515 -11.33 -57.64 24.78
N VAL A 516 -10.47 -57.90 23.81
CA VAL A 516 -10.72 -57.61 22.40
C VAL A 516 -11.63 -58.60 21.72
N HIS A 517 -12.66 -58.11 21.01
CA HIS A 517 -13.49 -58.82 20.06
C HIS A 517 -13.50 -58.11 18.68
N GLY A 518 -13.59 -58.84 17.58
CA GLY A 518 -13.63 -58.22 16.25
C GLY A 518 -14.41 -58.99 15.21
N ASN A 519 -14.56 -58.41 14.05
CA ASN A 519 -15.33 -58.91 12.94
C ASN A 519 -14.49 -59.10 11.68
N ILE A 520 -14.80 -60.11 10.86
CA ILE A 520 -14.25 -60.27 9.52
C ILE A 520 -15.33 -59.93 8.49
N LYS A 521 -14.96 -59.16 7.50
CA LYS A 521 -15.80 -58.78 6.37
C LYS A 521 -15.00 -58.87 5.07
N LEU A 522 -15.73 -59.22 4.00
CA LEU A 522 -15.21 -59.05 2.64
C LEU A 522 -16.29 -58.55 1.67
N THR A 523 -15.84 -57.80 0.67
CA THR A 523 -16.72 -57.35 -0.41
C THR A 523 -16.34 -58.09 -1.68
N LYS A 524 -17.25 -58.92 -2.15
CA LYS A 524 -17.06 -59.79 -3.33
C LYS A 524 -17.38 -59.03 -4.61
N VAL A 525 -16.43 -58.87 -5.50
CA VAL A 525 -16.57 -58.07 -6.71
C VAL A 525 -15.99 -58.73 -7.95
N ASP A 526 -16.42 -58.23 -9.07
CA ASP A 526 -16.00 -58.67 -10.41
C ASP A 526 -14.65 -57.99 -10.79
N GLU A 527 -13.64 -58.75 -11.24
CA GLU A 527 -12.33 -58.21 -11.60
C GLU A 527 -12.37 -57.18 -12.74
N ASP A 528 -13.20 -57.39 -13.78
CA ASP A 528 -13.34 -56.47 -14.92
C ASP A 528 -14.19 -55.23 -14.62
N TYR A 529 -15.13 -55.37 -13.67
CA TYR A 529 -16.09 -54.31 -13.26
C TYR A 529 -16.20 -54.27 -11.74
N PRO A 530 -15.25 -53.65 -11.05
CA PRO A 530 -15.18 -53.65 -9.58
C PRO A 530 -16.41 -53.06 -8.86
N ASP A 531 -17.20 -52.24 -9.54
CA ASP A 531 -18.46 -51.72 -8.99
C ASP A 531 -19.57 -52.78 -8.93
N ASN A 532 -19.41 -53.94 -9.61
CA ASN A 532 -20.36 -55.01 -9.62
C ASN A 532 -20.06 -56.00 -8.48
N LYS A 533 -20.93 -56.04 -7.49
CA LYS A 533 -20.87 -56.97 -6.36
C LYS A 533 -21.40 -58.35 -6.76
N LEU A 534 -20.71 -59.41 -6.31
CA LEU A 534 -21.01 -60.80 -6.63
C LEU A 534 -21.60 -61.54 -5.41
N THR A 535 -22.68 -62.32 -5.60
CA THR A 535 -23.35 -63.11 -4.56
C THR A 535 -23.11 -64.62 -4.76
N GLY A 536 -23.41 -65.43 -3.70
CA GLY A 536 -23.40 -66.90 -3.78
C GLY A 536 -22.01 -67.53 -3.61
N ALA A 537 -21.00 -66.80 -3.17
CA ALA A 537 -19.73 -67.33 -2.69
C ALA A 537 -19.89 -67.97 -1.28
N THR A 538 -18.94 -68.81 -0.89
CA THR A 538 -18.83 -69.32 0.50
C THR A 538 -17.41 -69.20 0.98
N PHE A 539 -17.23 -68.68 2.21
CA PHE A 539 -15.94 -68.47 2.85
C PHE A 539 -15.91 -69.16 4.21
N GLU A 540 -14.89 -69.97 4.49
CA GLU A 540 -14.64 -70.57 5.81
C GLU A 540 -13.58 -69.72 6.57
N VAL A 541 -13.74 -69.63 7.90
CA VAL A 541 -12.85 -68.91 8.82
C VAL A 541 -12.24 -69.89 9.80
N TYR A 542 -10.93 -69.88 9.91
CA TYR A 542 -10.17 -70.71 10.85
C TYR A 542 -9.35 -69.80 11.78
N LYS A 543 -9.11 -70.21 13.03
CA LYS A 543 -8.14 -69.57 13.92
C LYS A 543 -6.76 -70.14 13.64
N ASP A 544 -5.82 -69.29 13.33
CA ASP A 544 -4.40 -69.64 13.08
C ASP A 544 -3.71 -69.81 14.46
N VAL A 545 -3.64 -71.05 14.94
CA VAL A 545 -3.22 -71.35 16.29
C VAL A 545 -1.70 -71.24 16.43
N ASN A 546 -0.94 -71.62 15.38
CA ASN A 546 0.53 -71.55 15.37
C ASN A 546 1.05 -70.18 14.89
N GLY A 547 0.21 -69.35 14.32
CA GLY A 547 0.51 -67.97 13.84
C GLY A 547 1.33 -67.92 12.58
N ASP A 548 1.45 -69.04 11.80
CA ASP A 548 2.31 -69.11 10.63
C ASP A 548 1.68 -68.62 9.32
N GLY A 549 0.35 -68.31 9.34
CA GLY A 549 -0.40 -67.76 8.21
C GLY A 549 -0.73 -68.78 7.12
N LYS A 550 -0.66 -70.07 7.40
CA LYS A 550 -1.00 -71.16 6.46
C LYS A 550 -2.07 -72.04 7.08
N LEU A 551 -2.98 -72.46 6.29
CA LEU A 551 -4.02 -73.40 6.73
C LEU A 551 -3.48 -74.83 6.82
N ASP A 552 -3.44 -75.39 8.05
CA ASP A 552 -2.96 -76.71 8.33
C ASP A 552 -3.92 -77.45 9.30
N ASP A 553 -3.55 -78.73 9.63
CA ASP A 553 -4.39 -79.60 10.50
C ASP A 553 -4.46 -79.13 11.97
N GLY A 554 -3.62 -78.17 12.39
CA GLY A 554 -3.60 -77.61 13.73
C GLY A 554 -4.53 -76.39 13.91
N ASP A 555 -5.10 -75.87 12.82
CA ASP A 555 -5.96 -74.71 12.83
C ASP A 555 -7.42 -75.06 13.18
N GLU A 556 -8.05 -74.24 13.92
CA GLU A 556 -9.44 -74.45 14.40
C GLU A 556 -10.44 -73.79 13.48
N LEU A 557 -11.39 -74.60 12.88
CA LEU A 557 -12.52 -74.05 12.13
C LEU A 557 -13.48 -73.34 13.07
N ILE A 558 -13.59 -72.03 12.92
CA ILE A 558 -14.54 -71.20 13.69
C ILE A 558 -15.92 -71.19 13.06
N GLY A 559 -16.02 -71.21 11.71
CA GLY A 559 -17.28 -71.19 10.99
C GLY A 559 -17.19 -70.64 9.57
N THR A 560 -18.30 -70.17 9.02
CA THR A 560 -18.40 -69.58 7.71
C THR A 560 -18.87 -68.11 7.81
N LEU A 561 -18.36 -67.25 6.93
CA LEU A 561 -18.88 -65.89 6.78
C LEU A 561 -20.33 -65.90 6.32
N ASN A 562 -21.15 -65.07 6.90
CA ASN A 562 -22.54 -64.88 6.51
C ASN A 562 -22.67 -63.77 5.45
N GLU A 563 -23.40 -64.02 4.35
CA GLU A 563 -23.74 -62.96 3.40
C GLU A 563 -24.82 -62.04 4.01
N THR A 564 -24.42 -60.88 4.48
CA THR A 564 -25.32 -59.94 5.18
C THR A 564 -26.03 -58.96 4.24
N SER A 565 -25.47 -58.74 3.06
CA SER A 565 -26.09 -58.02 1.94
C SER A 565 -25.39 -58.41 0.63
N THR A 566 -25.97 -58.06 -0.52
CA THR A 566 -25.43 -58.40 -1.84
C THR A 566 -23.91 -58.24 -1.93
N GLY A 567 -23.22 -59.38 -2.03
CA GLY A 567 -21.76 -59.47 -2.14
C GLY A 567 -20.97 -58.97 -0.90
N ILE A 568 -21.60 -58.85 0.26
CA ILE A 568 -20.96 -58.53 1.53
C ILE A 568 -21.08 -59.71 2.47
N TYR A 569 -19.94 -60.25 2.93
CA TYR A 569 -19.84 -61.42 3.78
C TYR A 569 -19.16 -61.04 5.10
N GLU A 570 -19.75 -61.45 6.26
CA GLU A 570 -19.28 -61.05 7.60
C GLU A 570 -19.31 -62.20 8.61
N MET A 571 -18.36 -62.19 9.57
CA MET A 571 -18.41 -62.97 10.82
C MET A 571 -18.06 -62.01 11.96
N LYS A 572 -18.83 -62.02 13.04
CA LYS A 572 -18.70 -61.08 14.17
C LYS A 572 -18.22 -61.80 15.44
N GLU A 573 -17.84 -61.00 16.43
CA GLU A 573 -17.48 -61.45 17.81
C GLU A 573 -16.33 -62.46 17.81
N LEU A 574 -15.32 -62.27 16.96
CA LEU A 574 -14.10 -63.08 16.96
C LEU A 574 -13.14 -62.53 17.99
N LEU A 575 -12.57 -63.36 18.83
CA LEU A 575 -11.57 -63.03 19.84
C LEU A 575 -10.27 -62.59 19.21
N TYR A 576 -9.46 -61.85 19.98
CA TYR A 576 -8.10 -61.49 19.60
C TYR A 576 -7.30 -62.69 19.08
N GLY A 577 -6.61 -62.53 17.97
CA GLY A 577 -5.74 -63.55 17.36
C GLY A 577 -5.76 -63.54 15.85
N LYS A 578 -4.95 -64.43 15.27
CA LYS A 578 -4.91 -64.61 13.83
C LYS A 578 -5.97 -65.57 13.38
N TYR A 579 -6.55 -65.27 12.20
CA TYR A 579 -7.56 -66.09 11.52
C TYR A 579 -7.18 -66.22 10.04
N LEU A 580 -7.67 -67.31 9.43
CA LEU A 580 -7.48 -67.61 8.01
C LEU A 580 -8.85 -67.70 7.33
N VAL A 581 -8.95 -67.03 6.17
CA VAL A 581 -10.19 -67.02 5.35
C VAL A 581 -9.91 -67.66 4.01
N ARG A 582 -10.77 -68.59 3.56
CA ARG A 582 -10.67 -69.32 2.31
C ARG A 582 -11.98 -69.34 1.56
N GLU A 583 -12.00 -69.04 0.26
CA GLU A 583 -13.16 -69.28 -0.59
C GLU A 583 -13.32 -70.76 -0.83
N THR A 584 -14.45 -71.34 -0.53
CA THR A 584 -14.80 -72.77 -0.78
C THR A 584 -15.75 -72.93 -1.92
N LYS A 585 -16.47 -71.88 -2.33
CA LYS A 585 -17.37 -71.84 -3.47
C LYS A 585 -17.36 -70.44 -4.12
N ALA A 586 -17.08 -70.39 -5.43
CA ALA A 586 -17.13 -69.14 -6.19
C ALA A 586 -18.55 -68.79 -6.67
N PRO A 587 -18.84 -67.52 -6.97
CA PRO A 587 -20.03 -67.08 -7.68
C PRO A 587 -20.18 -67.74 -9.05
N GLU A 588 -21.43 -67.87 -9.52
CA GLU A 588 -21.72 -68.44 -10.84
C GLU A 588 -21.11 -67.59 -11.97
N GLY A 589 -20.38 -68.24 -12.90
CA GLY A 589 -19.71 -67.58 -14.04
C GLY A 589 -18.30 -67.04 -13.73
N PHE A 590 -17.76 -67.30 -12.53
CA PHE A 590 -16.46 -66.88 -12.09
C PHE A 590 -15.57 -68.09 -11.69
N GLU A 591 -14.25 -67.89 -11.75
CA GLU A 591 -13.27 -68.88 -11.32
C GLU A 591 -13.11 -68.87 -9.79
N LEU A 592 -12.97 -70.04 -9.15
CA LEU A 592 -12.73 -70.15 -7.70
C LEU A 592 -11.33 -69.61 -7.35
N ASP A 593 -11.26 -68.72 -6.39
CA ASP A 593 -10.02 -68.34 -5.75
C ASP A 593 -9.55 -69.42 -4.75
N LYS A 594 -8.40 -70.00 -4.97
CA LYS A 594 -7.82 -71.06 -4.13
C LYS A 594 -6.88 -70.50 -3.06
N GLY A 595 -6.75 -69.20 -2.95
CA GLY A 595 -5.92 -68.51 -1.95
C GLY A 595 -6.45 -68.72 -0.53
N VAL A 596 -5.58 -68.61 0.43
CA VAL A 596 -5.86 -68.54 1.85
C VAL A 596 -5.40 -67.17 2.33
N TYR A 597 -6.26 -66.42 2.95
CA TYR A 597 -6.03 -65.03 3.34
C TYR A 597 -6.04 -64.90 4.86
N SER A 598 -4.92 -64.49 5.42
CA SER A 598 -4.81 -64.36 6.85
C SER A 598 -5.38 -63.02 7.33
N VAL A 599 -6.08 -63.05 8.41
CA VAL A 599 -6.59 -61.84 9.11
C VAL A 599 -6.18 -61.92 10.57
N PHE A 600 -5.69 -60.82 11.06
CA PHE A 600 -5.34 -60.69 12.49
C PHE A 600 -6.35 -59.79 13.18
N ILE A 601 -7.17 -60.35 14.06
CA ILE A 601 -8.10 -59.63 14.93
C ILE A 601 -7.28 -59.03 16.05
N GLU A 602 -7.05 -57.74 15.99
CA GLU A 602 -6.22 -57.02 16.97
C GLU A 602 -6.95 -55.84 17.63
N LYS A 603 -8.09 -55.42 17.07
CA LYS A 603 -8.86 -54.28 17.60
C LYS A 603 -10.30 -54.65 17.85
N ASP A 604 -10.82 -54.16 18.95
CA ASP A 604 -12.18 -54.43 19.39
C ASP A 604 -13.21 -53.88 18.40
N GLU A 605 -14.38 -54.58 18.30
CA GLU A 605 -15.51 -54.28 17.43
C GLU A 605 -15.13 -53.97 15.97
N THR A 606 -13.90 -54.23 15.60
CA THR A 606 -13.35 -53.87 14.28
C THR A 606 -13.74 -54.92 13.24
N THR A 607 -14.24 -54.44 12.12
CA THR A 607 -14.46 -55.25 10.94
C THR A 607 -13.25 -55.19 10.02
N TYR A 608 -12.59 -56.34 9.86
CA TYR A 608 -11.43 -56.50 8.99
C TYR A 608 -11.89 -56.91 7.61
N GLU A 609 -11.61 -56.10 6.63
CA GLU A 609 -11.93 -56.38 5.24
C GLU A 609 -10.84 -57.26 4.63
N VAL A 610 -11.24 -58.45 4.12
CA VAL A 610 -10.34 -59.36 3.45
C VAL A 610 -10.41 -59.11 1.95
N GLU A 611 -9.30 -58.80 1.36
CA GLU A 611 -9.15 -58.49 -0.06
C GLU A 611 -8.10 -59.42 -0.68
N ASN A 612 -8.38 -59.91 -1.90
CA ASN A 612 -7.35 -60.56 -2.72
C ASN A 612 -6.75 -59.58 -3.76
N LYS A 613 -7.31 -58.38 -3.86
CA LYS A 613 -6.80 -57.23 -4.63
C LYS A 613 -6.98 -55.94 -3.87
N ALA A 614 -5.87 -55.41 -3.42
CA ALA A 614 -5.85 -54.23 -2.55
C ALA A 614 -6.62 -53.03 -3.13
N GLY A 615 -7.53 -52.46 -2.31
CA GLY A 615 -8.36 -51.30 -2.66
C GLY A 615 -9.45 -51.56 -3.67
N VAL A 616 -9.70 -52.83 -4.01
CA VAL A 616 -10.77 -53.23 -4.94
C VAL A 616 -11.79 -54.13 -4.28
N GLY A 617 -11.30 -55.03 -3.42
CA GLY A 617 -12.10 -56.03 -2.72
C GLY A 617 -11.63 -57.46 -3.03
N PHE A 618 -12.49 -58.42 -2.77
CA PHE A 618 -12.23 -59.83 -3.07
C PHE A 618 -12.74 -60.13 -4.49
N ILE A 619 -11.81 -60.02 -5.45
CA ILE A 619 -12.17 -60.23 -6.85
C ILE A 619 -12.27 -61.72 -7.21
N ASN A 620 -13.12 -62.06 -8.17
CA ASN A 620 -12.99 -63.29 -8.99
C ASN A 620 -12.91 -62.86 -10.45
N THR A 621 -12.10 -63.68 -11.18
CA THR A 621 -11.95 -63.51 -12.61
C THR A 621 -13.16 -64.10 -13.35
N ALA A 622 -13.75 -63.27 -14.20
CA ALA A 622 -14.89 -63.75 -15.02
C ALA A 622 -14.40 -64.79 -16.06
N MET A 623 -15.15 -65.87 -16.20
CA MET A 623 -14.92 -66.86 -17.25
C MET A 623 -15.17 -66.21 -18.62
N LYS A 624 -14.22 -66.35 -19.55
CA LYS A 624 -14.28 -65.72 -20.89
C LYS A 624 -14.13 -66.75 -22.02
N GLY A 625 -14.65 -66.42 -23.21
CA GLY A 625 -14.51 -67.11 -24.46
C GLY A 625 -14.47 -66.14 -25.64
N ASN A 626 -14.54 -66.63 -26.84
CA ASN A 626 -14.46 -65.83 -28.05
C ASN A 626 -15.71 -65.97 -28.91
N LEU A 627 -15.99 -64.98 -29.73
CA LEU A 627 -17.07 -64.98 -30.72
C LEU A 627 -16.47 -64.72 -32.09
N LYS A 628 -16.78 -65.60 -33.05
CA LYS A 628 -16.39 -65.42 -34.45
C LYS A 628 -17.65 -65.27 -35.29
N ILE A 629 -17.77 -64.18 -35.99
CA ILE A 629 -18.84 -63.93 -36.95
C ILE A 629 -18.28 -64.23 -38.35
N VAL A 630 -18.97 -65.05 -39.10
CA VAL A 630 -18.61 -65.42 -40.48
C VAL A 630 -19.70 -64.86 -41.41
N LYS A 631 -19.30 -63.94 -42.24
CA LYS A 631 -20.20 -63.31 -43.22
C LYS A 631 -20.15 -64.03 -44.55
N THR A 632 -21.32 -64.32 -45.08
CA THR A 632 -21.48 -64.79 -46.45
C THR A 632 -22.53 -63.94 -47.17
N SER A 633 -22.51 -63.94 -48.52
CA SER A 633 -23.51 -63.25 -49.34
C SER A 633 -23.78 -64.02 -50.61
N SER A 634 -24.93 -63.80 -51.23
CA SER A 634 -25.30 -64.46 -52.46
C SER A 634 -24.45 -64.14 -53.67
N ASP A 635 -23.72 -63.02 -53.64
CA ASP A 635 -22.79 -62.57 -54.65
C ASP A 635 -21.31 -62.83 -54.33
N GLY A 636 -21.05 -63.40 -53.13
CA GLY A 636 -19.70 -63.71 -52.67
C GLY A 636 -18.96 -62.54 -52.04
N LYS A 637 -19.50 -61.30 -51.94
CA LYS A 637 -18.90 -60.17 -51.27
C LYS A 637 -19.02 -60.34 -49.77
N VAL A 638 -17.95 -60.32 -49.03
CA VAL A 638 -17.91 -60.58 -47.59
C VAL A 638 -17.22 -59.50 -46.77
N GLU A 639 -16.45 -58.66 -47.42
CA GLU A 639 -15.65 -57.59 -46.76
C GLU A 639 -16.45 -56.32 -46.55
N GLY A 640 -16.28 -55.67 -45.40
CA GLY A 640 -16.80 -54.33 -45.12
C GLY A 640 -18.19 -54.28 -44.51
N PHE A 641 -18.82 -55.42 -44.22
CA PHE A 641 -20.14 -55.45 -43.54
C PHE A 641 -20.02 -55.16 -42.05
N THR A 642 -20.82 -54.23 -41.53
CA THR A 642 -20.77 -53.84 -40.13
C THR A 642 -21.78 -54.58 -39.29
N PHE A 643 -21.31 -55.14 -38.19
CA PHE A 643 -22.13 -55.86 -37.20
C PHE A 643 -22.04 -55.14 -35.85
N ARG A 644 -23.22 -54.91 -35.26
CA ARG A 644 -23.33 -54.48 -33.85
C ARG A 644 -23.55 -55.74 -33.00
N VAL A 645 -22.68 -55.88 -31.99
CA VAL A 645 -22.74 -56.98 -31.04
C VAL A 645 -23.12 -56.41 -29.68
N THR A 646 -24.23 -56.84 -29.15
CA THR A 646 -24.71 -56.45 -27.81
C THR A 646 -24.85 -57.70 -26.93
N GLY A 647 -24.59 -57.61 -25.66
CA GLY A 647 -24.59 -58.76 -24.79
C GLY A 647 -24.47 -58.48 -23.31
N VAL A 648 -23.93 -59.42 -22.59
CA VAL A 648 -23.84 -59.40 -21.13
C VAL A 648 -23.09 -58.15 -20.65
N ASN A 649 -23.51 -57.63 -19.50
CA ASN A 649 -22.97 -56.44 -18.85
C ASN A 649 -22.98 -55.18 -19.73
N GLY A 650 -23.99 -55.05 -20.59
CA GLY A 650 -24.12 -53.84 -21.44
C GLY A 650 -23.10 -53.78 -22.56
N TYR A 651 -22.48 -54.90 -22.92
CA TYR A 651 -21.57 -54.95 -24.07
C TYR A 651 -22.31 -54.49 -25.33
N ASP A 652 -21.80 -53.48 -25.98
CA ASP A 652 -22.37 -52.85 -27.17
C ASP A 652 -21.23 -52.25 -28.01
N ARG A 653 -20.83 -53.01 -29.07
CA ARG A 653 -19.77 -52.56 -29.99
C ARG A 653 -20.09 -52.97 -31.42
N SER A 654 -19.60 -52.19 -32.36
CA SER A 654 -19.70 -52.50 -33.79
C SER A 654 -18.34 -52.91 -34.35
N PHE A 655 -18.37 -53.86 -35.24
CA PHE A 655 -17.21 -54.43 -35.91
C PHE A 655 -17.50 -54.56 -37.40
N THR A 656 -16.48 -54.51 -38.21
CA THR A 656 -16.56 -54.62 -39.68
C THR A 656 -15.81 -55.88 -40.14
N THR A 657 -16.39 -56.63 -41.06
CA THR A 657 -15.79 -57.86 -41.59
C THR A 657 -14.54 -57.56 -42.41
N ASP A 658 -13.56 -58.40 -42.25
CA ASP A 658 -12.32 -58.39 -43.03
C ASP A 658 -12.49 -58.94 -44.46
N LYS A 659 -11.39 -59.00 -45.21
CA LYS A 659 -11.39 -59.55 -46.59
C LYS A 659 -11.85 -61.01 -46.69
N ASN A 660 -11.84 -61.76 -45.61
CA ASN A 660 -12.32 -63.15 -45.54
C ASN A 660 -13.78 -63.21 -45.09
N GLY A 661 -14.38 -62.08 -44.78
CA GLY A 661 -15.75 -62.02 -44.22
C GLY A 661 -15.78 -62.36 -42.73
N GLU A 662 -14.70 -62.21 -42.01
CA GLU A 662 -14.62 -62.65 -40.62
C GLU A 662 -14.51 -61.45 -39.67
N ILE A 663 -15.12 -61.62 -38.49
CA ILE A 663 -14.89 -60.81 -37.29
C ILE A 663 -14.55 -61.79 -36.17
N ILE A 664 -13.44 -61.58 -35.49
CA ILE A 664 -13.09 -62.32 -34.28
C ILE A 664 -13.07 -61.35 -33.11
N ILE A 665 -13.88 -61.66 -32.10
CA ILE A 665 -13.97 -60.90 -30.87
C ILE A 665 -13.51 -61.81 -29.75
N GLU A 666 -12.34 -61.49 -29.21
CA GLU A 666 -11.71 -62.27 -28.15
C GLU A 666 -12.08 -61.76 -26.76
N GLY A 667 -12.03 -62.63 -25.78
CA GLY A 667 -12.15 -62.27 -24.36
C GLY A 667 -13.55 -61.78 -23.94
N LEU A 668 -14.58 -62.19 -24.66
CA LEU A 668 -15.97 -61.97 -24.27
C LEU A 668 -16.33 -62.79 -23.03
N ARG A 669 -17.07 -62.21 -22.10
CA ARG A 669 -17.63 -62.95 -20.96
C ARG A 669 -18.56 -64.07 -21.45
N ILE A 670 -18.61 -65.17 -20.72
CA ILE A 670 -19.57 -66.24 -21.02
C ILE A 670 -21.01 -65.69 -20.88
N GLY A 671 -21.89 -66.11 -21.79
CA GLY A 671 -23.28 -65.68 -21.85
C GLY A 671 -23.77 -65.37 -23.25
N ASP A 672 -24.96 -64.84 -23.37
CA ASP A 672 -25.62 -64.58 -24.66
C ASP A 672 -25.28 -63.24 -25.23
N TYR A 673 -24.92 -63.21 -26.52
CA TYR A 673 -24.67 -62.04 -27.30
C TYR A 673 -25.58 -61.99 -28.52
N THR A 674 -26.19 -60.88 -28.78
CA THR A 674 -27.01 -60.60 -29.97
C THR A 674 -26.15 -59.95 -31.03
N ILE A 675 -26.13 -60.52 -32.21
CA ILE A 675 -25.39 -60.06 -33.38
C ILE A 675 -26.38 -59.49 -34.40
N SER A 676 -26.33 -58.19 -34.64
CA SER A 676 -27.20 -57.49 -35.59
C SER A 676 -26.37 -56.85 -36.68
N GLU A 677 -26.73 -57.05 -37.93
CA GLU A 677 -26.05 -56.36 -39.02
C GLU A 677 -26.58 -54.95 -39.15
N VAL A 678 -25.67 -54.00 -39.25
CA VAL A 678 -25.94 -52.56 -39.37
C VAL A 678 -26.11 -52.21 -40.85
N GLN A 679 -27.20 -51.54 -41.19
CA GLN A 679 -27.40 -51.07 -42.55
C GLN A 679 -26.49 -49.85 -42.83
N ASP A 680 -25.55 -50.01 -43.73
CA ASP A 680 -24.61 -49.00 -44.15
C ASP A 680 -24.44 -49.00 -45.70
N THR A 681 -23.45 -48.28 -46.22
CA THR A 681 -23.22 -48.17 -47.67
C THR A 681 -22.80 -49.50 -48.32
N VAL A 682 -22.24 -50.42 -47.55
CA VAL A 682 -21.84 -51.77 -48.06
C VAL A 682 -23.04 -52.70 -48.07
N SER A 683 -23.82 -52.70 -47.03
CA SER A 683 -25.00 -53.55 -46.85
C SER A 683 -26.25 -53.02 -47.54
N ALA A 684 -26.26 -51.78 -48.08
CA ALA A 684 -27.41 -51.13 -48.68
C ALA A 684 -28.07 -51.93 -49.83
N SER A 685 -27.30 -52.72 -50.57
CA SER A 685 -27.75 -53.54 -51.68
C SER A 685 -28.27 -54.91 -51.27
N TYR A 686 -28.28 -55.22 -50.00
CA TYR A 686 -28.64 -56.53 -49.47
C TYR A 686 -29.89 -56.47 -48.59
N VAL A 687 -30.53 -57.64 -48.42
CA VAL A 687 -31.51 -57.87 -47.37
C VAL A 687 -30.76 -58.25 -46.13
N LEU A 688 -30.88 -57.45 -45.06
CA LEU A 688 -30.21 -57.76 -43.81
C LEU A 688 -30.79 -59.04 -43.20
N PRO A 689 -29.94 -59.92 -42.67
CA PRO A 689 -30.40 -61.12 -41.97
C PRO A 689 -31.04 -60.73 -40.62
N ALA A 690 -31.83 -61.65 -40.10
CA ALA A 690 -32.34 -61.48 -38.75
C ALA A 690 -31.19 -61.58 -37.71
N ASP A 691 -31.35 -60.88 -36.62
CA ASP A 691 -30.42 -60.95 -35.49
C ASP A 691 -30.22 -62.37 -35.04
N LYS A 692 -28.99 -62.69 -34.65
CA LYS A 692 -28.69 -64.04 -34.06
C LYS A 692 -28.17 -63.90 -32.65
N ILE A 693 -28.52 -64.82 -31.82
CA ILE A 693 -27.99 -64.95 -30.47
C ILE A 693 -26.93 -66.06 -30.46
N ALA A 694 -25.76 -65.72 -29.88
CA ALA A 694 -24.68 -66.67 -29.71
C ALA A 694 -24.35 -66.81 -28.23
N THR A 695 -24.33 -67.97 -27.70
CA THR A 695 -23.87 -68.21 -26.31
C THR A 695 -22.34 -68.45 -26.32
N VAL A 696 -21.64 -67.51 -25.75
CA VAL A 696 -20.16 -67.63 -25.57
C VAL A 696 -19.91 -68.53 -24.36
N LYS A 697 -19.07 -69.57 -24.56
CA LYS A 697 -18.68 -70.55 -23.54
C LYS A 697 -17.24 -70.39 -23.14
N VAL A 698 -16.89 -70.79 -21.91
CA VAL A 698 -15.56 -70.66 -21.35
C VAL A 698 -14.50 -71.32 -22.26
N GLY A 699 -13.40 -70.59 -22.50
CA GLY A 699 -12.21 -71.08 -23.23
C GLY A 699 -12.45 -71.52 -24.68
N SER A 700 -13.63 -71.27 -25.27
CA SER A 700 -13.98 -71.70 -26.62
C SER A 700 -14.39 -70.54 -27.51
N THR A 701 -14.32 -70.76 -28.83
CA THR A 701 -14.79 -69.79 -29.82
C THR A 701 -16.16 -70.23 -30.35
N THR A 702 -17.18 -69.45 -30.05
CA THR A 702 -18.54 -69.60 -30.61
C THR A 702 -18.56 -68.99 -32.01
N VAL A 703 -19.02 -69.77 -32.99
CA VAL A 703 -19.09 -69.30 -34.39
C VAL A 703 -20.52 -68.99 -34.77
N VAL A 704 -20.73 -67.86 -35.39
CA VAL A 704 -22.04 -67.41 -35.94
C VAL A 704 -21.90 -67.05 -37.40
N GLU A 705 -22.69 -67.68 -38.21
CA GLU A 705 -22.71 -67.34 -39.64
C GLU A 705 -23.87 -66.38 -39.95
N MET A 706 -23.56 -65.31 -40.70
CA MET A 706 -24.51 -64.30 -41.14
C MET A 706 -24.51 -64.18 -42.65
N HIS A 707 -25.70 -64.41 -43.27
CA HIS A 707 -25.82 -64.49 -44.73
C HIS A 707 -26.72 -63.34 -45.24
N ASN A 708 -26.28 -62.68 -46.31
CA ASN A 708 -27.09 -61.62 -47.00
C ASN A 708 -27.45 -62.08 -48.43
N GLU A 709 -28.71 -61.90 -48.74
CA GLU A 709 -29.21 -61.97 -50.11
C GLU A 709 -29.18 -60.59 -50.78
N LEU A 710 -28.75 -60.50 -52.04
CA LEU A 710 -28.82 -59.32 -52.81
C LEU A 710 -30.30 -58.90 -53.00
N ARG A 711 -30.56 -57.62 -52.89
CA ARG A 711 -31.92 -57.09 -53.18
C ARG A 711 -32.13 -57.12 -54.68
N ASP A 712 -33.18 -57.79 -55.13
CA ASP A 712 -33.67 -57.68 -56.53
C ASP A 712 -34.15 -56.19 -56.76
N THR A 713 -33.37 -55.42 -57.46
CA THR A 713 -33.79 -54.06 -57.85
C THR A 713 -34.35 -54.07 -59.27
N PRO A 714 -35.66 -53.76 -59.45
CA PRO A 714 -36.14 -53.42 -60.80
C PRO A 714 -35.47 -52.13 -61.25
N LYS A 715 -34.94 -52.12 -62.47
CA LYS A 715 -34.44 -50.92 -63.11
C LYS A 715 -35.58 -49.94 -63.42
N THR A 716 -35.83 -49.01 -62.60
CA THR A 716 -36.61 -47.78 -62.91
C THR A 716 -35.75 -46.59 -62.56
N GLY A 717 -35.37 -45.91 -63.66
CA GLY A 717 -34.73 -44.61 -63.50
C GLY A 717 -35.68 -43.61 -62.91
N ASP A 718 -35.36 -43.07 -61.84
CA ASP A 718 -35.95 -41.84 -61.36
C ASP A 718 -34.82 -40.86 -60.92
N ASN A 719 -34.78 -39.72 -61.64
CA ASN A 719 -33.94 -38.61 -61.34
C ASN A 719 -34.57 -37.75 -60.24
N SER A 720 -34.68 -38.21 -59.06
CA SER A 720 -35.12 -37.37 -57.95
C SER A 720 -33.94 -36.89 -57.12
N ASN A 721 -33.86 -35.63 -57.11
CA ASN A 721 -32.96 -34.66 -56.58
C ASN A 721 -32.33 -35.05 -55.19
N VAL A 722 -31.15 -35.63 -55.19
CA VAL A 722 -30.36 -35.98 -54.01
C VAL A 722 -30.12 -34.75 -53.09
N GLY A 723 -30.20 -33.53 -53.68
CA GLY A 723 -30.03 -32.29 -52.94
C GLY A 723 -31.12 -31.99 -51.89
N LEU A 724 -32.35 -32.54 -52.10
CA LEU A 724 -33.44 -32.24 -51.18
C LEU A 724 -33.36 -33.11 -49.89
N TRP A 725 -32.85 -34.31 -50.00
CA TRP A 725 -32.74 -35.25 -48.87
C TRP A 725 -31.53 -34.94 -47.98
N THR A 726 -30.46 -34.37 -48.55
CA THR A 726 -29.32 -33.88 -47.73
C THR A 726 -29.68 -32.63 -46.96
N ALA A 727 -30.55 -31.78 -47.48
CA ALA A 727 -31.03 -30.58 -46.76
C ALA A 727 -31.96 -30.95 -45.58
N LEU A 728 -32.77 -31.99 -45.72
CA LEU A 728 -33.66 -32.49 -44.64
C LEU A 728 -32.87 -33.20 -43.52
N ALA A 729 -31.79 -33.91 -43.85
CA ALA A 729 -30.90 -34.51 -42.86
C ALA A 729 -30.09 -33.46 -42.08
N GLY A 730 -29.71 -32.35 -42.75
CA GLY A 730 -29.03 -31.22 -42.09
C GLY A 730 -29.90 -30.48 -41.08
N LEU A 731 -31.24 -30.36 -41.41
CA LEU A 731 -32.17 -29.68 -40.51
C LEU A 731 -32.53 -30.51 -39.27
N SER A 732 -32.52 -31.85 -39.36
CA SER A 732 -32.74 -32.74 -38.19
C SER A 732 -31.53 -32.77 -37.26
N ALA A 733 -30.28 -32.64 -37.77
CA ALA A 733 -29.08 -32.52 -36.95
C ALA A 733 -29.00 -31.21 -36.16
N LEU A 734 -29.49 -30.12 -36.76
CA LEU A 734 -29.54 -28.81 -36.06
C LEU A 734 -30.62 -28.78 -34.96
N GLY A 735 -31.70 -29.56 -35.08
CA GLY A 735 -32.74 -29.69 -34.04
C GLY A 735 -32.22 -30.41 -32.79
N ILE A 736 -31.36 -31.40 -32.95
CA ILE A 736 -30.81 -32.19 -31.83
C ILE A 736 -29.75 -31.37 -31.05
N VAL A 737 -28.95 -30.55 -31.77
CA VAL A 737 -27.99 -29.68 -31.09
C VAL A 737 -28.70 -28.56 -30.35
N GLY A 738 -29.83 -28.03 -30.85
CA GLY A 738 -30.62 -27.00 -30.19
C GLY A 738 -31.22 -27.49 -28.85
N THR A 739 -31.73 -28.73 -28.84
CA THR A 739 -32.31 -29.30 -27.62
C THR A 739 -31.26 -29.66 -26.58
N ALA A 740 -30.06 -30.10 -27.00
CA ALA A 740 -28.93 -30.35 -26.07
C ALA A 740 -28.42 -29.05 -25.39
N VAL A 741 -28.36 -27.95 -26.12
CA VAL A 741 -27.94 -26.65 -25.57
C VAL A 741 -28.98 -26.09 -24.60
N VAL A 742 -30.26 -26.28 -24.85
CA VAL A 742 -31.34 -25.86 -23.93
C VAL A 742 -31.36 -26.72 -22.66
N ALA A 743 -31.13 -28.01 -22.77
CA ALA A 743 -31.04 -28.93 -21.61
C ALA A 743 -29.79 -28.60 -20.76
N TYR A 744 -28.67 -28.30 -21.39
CA TYR A 744 -27.43 -27.91 -20.67
C TYR A 744 -27.57 -26.56 -19.93
N ARG A 745 -28.29 -25.59 -20.54
CA ARG A 745 -28.58 -24.31 -19.87
C ARG A 745 -29.60 -24.42 -18.74
N LYS A 746 -30.51 -25.35 -18.80
CA LYS A 746 -31.49 -25.60 -17.74
C LYS A 746 -30.84 -26.28 -16.52
N LYS A 747 -29.95 -27.25 -16.75
CA LYS A 747 -29.20 -27.92 -15.68
C LYS A 747 -28.22 -26.98 -14.94
N LYS A 748 -27.64 -26.00 -15.65
CA LYS A 748 -26.75 -25.02 -15.04
C LYS A 748 -27.48 -23.92 -14.25
N LYS A 749 -28.81 -23.86 -14.30
CA LYS A 749 -29.63 -22.90 -13.55
C LYS A 749 -30.20 -23.53 -12.26
N GLU A 750 -30.27 -24.84 -12.23
CA GLU A 750 -30.71 -25.61 -11.04
C GLU A 750 -29.57 -25.91 -10.07
N ASP A 751 -28.30 -25.82 -10.50
CA ASP A 751 -27.13 -26.02 -9.66
C ASP A 751 -26.64 -24.71 -8.97
N ASN A 752 -27.36 -23.57 -9.12
CA ASN A 752 -26.99 -22.26 -8.55
C ASN A 752 -28.15 -21.57 -7.78
N GLU A 753 -29.15 -22.33 -7.28
CA GLU A 753 -30.11 -21.85 -6.26
C GLU A 753 -29.94 -22.60 -4.94
#